data_9deb7e6b400aa43ae84dfa9178fabbb4
#
_entry.id   9deb7e6b400aa43ae84dfa9178fabbb4
#
_cell.length_a   1.000
_cell.length_b   1.000
_cell.length_c   1.000
_cell.angle_alpha   90.00
_cell.angle_beta   90.00
_cell.angle_gamma   90.00
#
_symmetry.space_group_name_H-M   'P 1'
#
loop_
_entity.id
_entity.type
_entity.pdbx_description
1 polymer ?
#
loop_
_entity_poly.entity_id
_entity_poly.type
_entity_poly.pdbx_seq_one_letter_code
_entity_poly.pdbx_strand_id
1 'polypeptide(L)'
;MTVQLTKALGLRPNETRRIGVVFLASFFLGASLMFFYTASNAIFLTAFSISTLPYMYITNAVFVILFGVVYAQLEKRLSFLRLLYGFNVMLALTILGFWFGLHMARGAVIIFVLMTWFRLLFIFTTLSLWELASRMFDVRQAKRLFALVGLGIMSAFIVGGLSMSAITQWVGTVNLLLISAGSLLVYVAILARELPKLGINFEKKARTSQNTPFVQLVKDRYVLLILTLKTFTVIIAYLVEFIFYALARQLYPGEKALADFLALFMAGSTLIMVLITAFLSGRYISRFGIRVALPTFPLIMILTALTAAVYGSFISIQGAFFALIAAIMFSNQVFEKSIYNPTSAVLYQPMPPQTRANVRVAVEGWFGSVALIASGLLLLIFDSLSKDNLTPFVWLLVVVSALFMAITVLTYREYAAQLRAAITTRFLNGVRLDDAGQPGAEWLHSQLQSEHPGAISAAFAYLERIGEIPDDMLVTLLRSAAPEIQVMLLERIEHRRYYPALPHILPLITRGLNLTVREQALITAAALEGEHLHVGNFLRGDLQKAALVGGLRYGDLRLQGPLVEQLHTLIRADDPKSRRMAAQVITQSKVNRGEIDALLLTLLQDTDHETAAEAIRACADPIRPELLSTMISRLDQMALRGVLIQTLSLYGERLLRQARRDFSAYSPLIQRGMIQALGRSGHPDALTFLRAQMERDQGSLYPQLLKALSLSGYREEEDSLFPFFEREKTHSQTVTELLKEMPKKHVFLRTALQELLRDSRDRVCSLLILCADPSKIRDVQHFLQQEQTEARATALEALDTMLSPRLKRAALPLLEETAENIQPTLPEAPPEVQIERIRSLILDAQASLMGEWVRFTARYTLDQIRGHRGELSAAMYTTIEPVIILRSVSIFARTPDSILAEIAPMLTERTAGPGDIVIRQGEIGDQLYIIVHGEVQVMIGAKVINTLGDRSIFGEMAVLDPAPRTATVTALRHTQLFVLDQTTLYDLISARPEILRGIMGVLVARLRHQSGEMGRLEG
;
A
#
# COMPACT_ATOMS: atom_id res chain seq x y z
N MET A 1 26.55 -19.69 -22.33
CA MET A 1 25.81 -20.62 -21.42
C MET A 1 25.20 -19.90 -20.22
N THR A 2 25.91 -19.02 -19.53
CA THR A 2 25.39 -18.23 -18.38
C THR A 2 24.21 -17.32 -18.70
N VAL A 3 24.23 -16.59 -19.83
CA VAL A 3 23.16 -15.65 -20.22
C VAL A 3 21.85 -16.36 -20.65
N GLN A 4 21.95 -17.54 -21.24
CA GLN A 4 20.75 -18.32 -21.60
C GLN A 4 20.11 -18.98 -20.37
N LEU A 5 20.91 -19.44 -19.42
CA LEU A 5 20.43 -20.02 -18.17
C LEU A 5 19.76 -18.97 -17.26
N THR A 6 20.30 -17.76 -17.18
CA THR A 6 19.69 -16.66 -16.42
C THR A 6 18.35 -16.21 -17.02
N LYS A 7 18.23 -16.19 -18.35
CA LYS A 7 16.94 -15.93 -19.04
C LYS A 7 15.92 -17.04 -18.80
N ALA A 8 16.35 -18.31 -18.85
CA ALA A 8 15.46 -19.45 -18.61
C ALA A 8 14.94 -19.53 -17.18
N LEU A 9 15.74 -19.08 -16.19
CA LEU A 9 15.38 -19.02 -14.77
C LEU A 9 14.69 -17.69 -14.39
N GLY A 10 14.45 -16.78 -15.33
CA GLY A 10 13.81 -15.51 -15.08
C GLY A 10 14.58 -14.57 -14.14
N LEU A 11 15.91 -14.72 -14.06
CA LEU A 11 16.77 -13.96 -13.16
C LEU A 11 17.14 -12.59 -13.76
N ARG A 12 17.08 -11.54 -12.92
CA ARG A 12 17.57 -10.21 -13.27
C ARG A 12 19.08 -10.09 -12.96
N PRO A 13 19.84 -9.26 -13.69
CA PRO A 13 21.29 -9.14 -13.50
C PRO A 13 21.71 -8.85 -12.05
N ASN A 14 20.94 -8.03 -11.35
CA ASN A 14 21.20 -7.66 -9.95
C ASN A 14 20.84 -8.75 -8.92
N GLU A 15 20.08 -9.77 -9.31
CA GLU A 15 19.64 -10.88 -8.45
C GLU A 15 20.60 -12.07 -8.51
N THR A 16 21.33 -12.23 -9.61
CA THR A 16 22.13 -13.43 -9.93
C THR A 16 23.17 -13.72 -8.86
N ARG A 17 23.89 -12.70 -8.37
CA ARG A 17 24.91 -12.90 -7.32
C ARG A 17 24.27 -13.26 -5.99
N ARG A 18 23.17 -12.60 -5.61
CA ARG A 18 22.48 -12.85 -4.33
C ARG A 18 21.92 -14.26 -4.28
N ILE A 19 21.22 -14.69 -5.34
CA ILE A 19 20.66 -16.05 -5.39
C ILE A 19 21.74 -17.11 -5.51
N GLY A 20 22.83 -16.86 -6.24
CA GLY A 20 23.96 -17.77 -6.36
C GLY A 20 24.62 -18.08 -5.01
N VAL A 21 24.81 -17.06 -4.16
CA VAL A 21 25.35 -17.26 -2.79
C VAL A 21 24.38 -18.10 -1.94
N VAL A 22 23.08 -17.78 -1.94
CA VAL A 22 22.10 -18.52 -1.14
C VAL A 22 21.92 -19.95 -1.66
N PHE A 23 21.91 -20.15 -2.99
CA PHE A 23 21.83 -21.49 -3.60
C PHE A 23 23.02 -22.37 -3.19
N LEU A 24 24.24 -21.84 -3.28
CA LEU A 24 25.44 -22.56 -2.88
C LEU A 24 25.45 -22.86 -1.39
N ALA A 25 25.07 -21.90 -0.56
CA ALA A 25 24.94 -22.11 0.87
C ALA A 25 23.87 -23.19 1.18
N SER A 26 22.69 -23.11 0.55
CA SER A 26 21.64 -24.11 0.74
C SER A 26 22.02 -25.51 0.25
N PHE A 27 22.88 -25.61 -0.76
CA PHE A 27 23.45 -26.90 -1.20
C PHE A 27 24.32 -27.53 -0.08
N PHE A 28 25.24 -26.78 0.50
CA PHE A 28 26.08 -27.31 1.59
C PHE A 28 25.26 -27.60 2.86
N LEU A 29 24.24 -26.83 3.13
CA LEU A 29 23.28 -27.15 4.20
C LEU A 29 22.57 -28.48 3.92
N GLY A 30 22.04 -28.64 2.70
CA GLY A 30 21.40 -29.88 2.26
C GLY A 30 22.34 -31.08 2.31
N ALA A 31 23.61 -30.91 1.95
CA ALA A 31 24.64 -31.96 2.07
C ALA A 31 24.85 -32.37 3.54
N SER A 32 24.99 -31.41 4.45
CA SER A 32 25.06 -31.69 5.89
C SER A 32 23.86 -32.50 6.37
N LEU A 33 22.65 -32.09 6.01
CA LEU A 33 21.41 -32.79 6.39
C LEU A 33 21.35 -34.22 5.82
N MET A 34 21.74 -34.40 4.57
CA MET A 34 21.71 -35.73 3.90
C MET A 34 22.67 -36.71 4.54
N PHE A 35 23.90 -36.30 4.77
CA PHE A 35 24.91 -37.19 5.37
C PHE A 35 24.57 -37.50 6.82
N PHE A 36 24.08 -36.54 7.58
CA PHE A 36 23.64 -36.77 8.97
C PHE A 36 22.41 -37.70 9.02
N TYR A 37 21.42 -37.47 8.14
CA TYR A 37 20.22 -38.31 8.04
C TYR A 37 20.61 -39.76 7.80
N THR A 38 21.46 -39.99 6.82
CA THR A 38 21.88 -41.35 6.43
C THR A 38 22.61 -42.03 7.57
N ALA A 39 23.61 -41.34 8.20
CA ALA A 39 24.39 -41.92 9.30
C ALA A 39 23.50 -42.19 10.51
N SER A 40 22.72 -41.23 10.96
CA SER A 40 21.90 -41.36 12.18
C SER A 40 20.85 -42.47 12.05
N ASN A 41 20.14 -42.54 10.89
CA ASN A 41 19.17 -43.62 10.67
C ASN A 41 19.79 -45.00 10.58
N ALA A 42 20.90 -45.17 9.82
CA ALA A 42 21.54 -46.45 9.68
C ALA A 42 22.09 -46.98 11.00
N ILE A 43 22.79 -46.12 11.77
CA ILE A 43 23.33 -46.46 13.08
C ILE A 43 22.22 -46.77 14.09
N PHE A 44 21.16 -45.99 14.13
CA PHE A 44 20.04 -46.17 15.06
C PHE A 44 19.27 -47.47 14.75
N LEU A 45 18.86 -47.67 13.50
CA LEU A 45 18.05 -48.83 13.09
C LEU A 45 18.77 -50.15 13.21
N THR A 46 20.11 -50.15 13.15
CA THR A 46 20.88 -51.36 13.39
C THR A 46 21.16 -51.63 14.89
N ALA A 47 21.23 -50.59 15.70
CA ALA A 47 21.52 -50.70 17.13
C ALA A 47 20.27 -50.98 18.00
N PHE A 48 19.10 -50.50 17.64
CA PHE A 48 17.86 -50.58 18.43
C PHE A 48 16.78 -51.42 17.75
N SER A 49 15.87 -51.98 18.53
CA SER A 49 14.64 -52.60 18.05
C SER A 49 13.71 -51.51 17.45
N ILE A 50 12.85 -51.89 16.53
CA ILE A 50 11.89 -50.99 15.89
C ILE A 50 10.91 -50.41 16.92
N SER A 51 10.53 -51.16 17.94
CA SER A 51 9.71 -50.74 19.06
C SER A 51 10.30 -49.55 19.85
N THR A 52 11.57 -49.16 19.60
CA THR A 52 12.18 -47.97 20.19
C THR A 52 11.82 -46.69 19.43
N LEU A 53 11.43 -46.75 18.16
CA LEU A 53 11.11 -45.61 17.33
C LEU A 53 9.97 -44.70 17.91
N PRO A 54 8.87 -45.27 18.43
CA PRO A 54 7.81 -44.41 19.02
C PRO A 54 8.32 -43.54 20.18
N TYR A 55 9.22 -44.11 21.04
CA TYR A 55 9.82 -43.32 22.13
C TYR A 55 10.69 -42.20 21.60
N MET A 56 11.44 -42.46 20.49
CA MET A 56 12.26 -41.47 19.85
C MET A 56 11.38 -40.33 19.27
N TYR A 57 10.22 -40.62 18.69
CA TYR A 57 9.27 -39.59 18.19
C TYR A 57 8.76 -38.70 19.33
N ILE A 58 8.39 -39.27 20.46
CA ILE A 58 7.95 -38.51 21.65
C ILE A 58 9.11 -37.64 22.15
N THR A 59 10.31 -38.20 22.27
CA THR A 59 11.50 -37.48 22.73
C THR A 59 11.83 -36.33 21.77
N ASN A 60 11.78 -36.55 20.45
CA ASN A 60 11.96 -35.51 19.44
C ASN A 60 11.02 -34.33 19.66
N ALA A 61 9.75 -34.59 19.91
CA ALA A 61 8.76 -33.53 20.14
C ALA A 61 9.09 -32.68 21.37
N VAL A 62 9.47 -33.32 22.46
CA VAL A 62 9.86 -32.64 23.70
C VAL A 62 11.10 -31.77 23.49
N PHE A 63 12.12 -32.31 22.82
CA PHE A 63 13.34 -31.57 22.53
C PHE A 63 13.09 -30.38 21.57
N VAL A 64 12.27 -30.54 20.55
CA VAL A 64 11.91 -29.44 19.62
C VAL A 64 11.21 -28.31 20.38
N ILE A 65 10.29 -28.62 21.32
CA ILE A 65 9.62 -27.62 22.14
C ILE A 65 10.64 -26.91 23.04
N LEU A 66 11.47 -27.66 23.77
CA LEU A 66 12.46 -27.11 24.69
C LEU A 66 13.48 -26.20 23.99
N PHE A 67 14.10 -26.70 22.91
CA PHE A 67 15.05 -25.91 22.13
C PHE A 67 14.38 -24.76 21.39
N GLY A 68 13.11 -24.87 21.00
CA GLY A 68 12.34 -23.79 20.43
C GLY A 68 12.17 -22.61 21.38
N VAL A 69 11.92 -22.87 22.67
CA VAL A 69 11.85 -21.83 23.71
C VAL A 69 13.22 -21.17 23.90
N VAL A 70 14.30 -21.96 23.95
CA VAL A 70 15.67 -21.45 24.07
C VAL A 70 16.03 -20.60 22.86
N TYR A 71 15.74 -21.06 21.65
CA TYR A 71 16.01 -20.32 20.41
C TYR A 71 15.26 -18.99 20.38
N ALA A 72 13.99 -18.97 20.75
CA ALA A 72 13.18 -17.75 20.83
C ALA A 72 13.71 -16.73 21.87
N GLN A 73 14.30 -17.21 22.98
CA GLN A 73 14.96 -16.33 23.95
C GLN A 73 16.27 -15.75 23.41
N LEU A 74 17.07 -16.58 22.71
CA LEU A 74 18.30 -16.13 22.07
C LEU A 74 18.06 -15.12 20.96
N GLU A 75 16.99 -15.31 20.16
CA GLU A 75 16.56 -14.38 19.10
C GLU A 75 16.23 -12.97 19.66
N LYS A 76 15.70 -12.89 20.87
CA LYS A 76 15.43 -11.59 21.54
C LYS A 76 16.70 -10.88 21.97
N ARG A 77 17.77 -11.61 22.30
CA ARG A 77 19.01 -11.07 22.89
C ARG A 77 20.12 -10.85 21.87
N LEU A 78 20.18 -11.64 20.81
CA LEU A 78 21.27 -11.64 19.83
C LEU A 78 20.81 -11.00 18.52
N SER A 79 21.75 -10.38 17.78
CA SER A 79 21.51 -9.97 16.41
C SER A 79 21.32 -11.17 15.50
N PHE A 80 20.51 -11.05 14.43
CA PHE A 80 20.21 -12.13 13.51
C PHE A 80 21.46 -12.85 12.99
N LEU A 81 22.48 -12.11 12.55
CA LEU A 81 23.71 -12.70 12.02
C LEU A 81 24.52 -13.46 13.10
N ARG A 82 24.58 -12.94 14.34
CA ARG A 82 25.25 -13.64 15.45
C ARG A 82 24.53 -14.95 15.77
N LEU A 83 23.20 -14.91 15.77
CA LEU A 83 22.40 -16.13 15.99
C LEU A 83 22.61 -17.12 14.85
N LEU A 84 22.53 -16.67 13.59
CA LEU A 84 22.75 -17.51 12.40
C LEU A 84 24.09 -18.22 12.41
N TYR A 85 25.19 -17.50 12.59
CA TYR A 85 26.52 -18.09 12.58
C TYR A 85 26.80 -18.91 13.84
N GLY A 86 26.56 -18.35 15.02
CA GLY A 86 26.87 -19.00 16.29
C GLY A 86 26.10 -20.28 16.50
N PHE A 87 24.80 -20.29 16.17
CA PHE A 87 23.98 -21.49 16.34
C PHE A 87 24.37 -22.61 15.37
N ASN A 88 24.63 -22.32 14.09
CA ASN A 88 25.06 -23.33 13.12
C ASN A 88 26.50 -23.87 13.42
N VAL A 89 27.39 -23.03 13.94
CA VAL A 89 28.71 -23.50 14.42
C VAL A 89 28.55 -24.42 15.62
N MET A 90 27.69 -24.05 16.59
CA MET A 90 27.40 -24.91 17.73
C MET A 90 26.86 -26.28 17.30
N LEU A 91 25.93 -26.32 16.32
CA LEU A 91 25.42 -27.55 15.75
C LEU A 91 26.53 -28.38 15.08
N ALA A 92 27.43 -27.75 14.32
CA ALA A 92 28.58 -28.47 13.73
C ALA A 92 29.49 -29.07 14.81
N LEU A 93 29.77 -28.35 15.89
CA LEU A 93 30.56 -28.85 17.01
C LEU A 93 29.89 -30.03 17.74
N THR A 94 28.57 -30.00 17.90
CA THR A 94 27.83 -31.13 18.49
C THR A 94 27.85 -32.37 17.58
N ILE A 95 27.82 -32.20 16.25
CA ILE A 95 28.01 -33.32 15.31
C ILE A 95 29.41 -33.94 15.47
N LEU A 96 30.45 -33.13 15.59
CA LEU A 96 31.80 -33.60 15.88
C LEU A 96 31.89 -34.31 17.24
N GLY A 97 31.18 -33.83 18.25
CA GLY A 97 31.05 -34.48 19.54
C GLY A 97 30.40 -35.87 19.43
N PHE A 98 29.37 -36.04 18.65
CA PHE A 98 28.77 -37.37 18.37
C PHE A 98 29.72 -38.29 17.64
N TRP A 99 30.41 -37.77 16.61
CA TRP A 99 31.44 -38.54 15.91
C TRP A 99 32.50 -39.06 16.87
N PHE A 100 33.06 -38.18 17.73
CA PHE A 100 34.06 -38.58 18.71
C PHE A 100 33.51 -39.57 19.73
N GLY A 101 32.30 -39.34 20.25
CA GLY A 101 31.63 -40.20 21.21
C GLY A 101 31.40 -41.62 20.67
N LEU A 102 31.01 -41.75 19.39
CA LEU A 102 30.79 -43.03 18.72
C LEU A 102 32.10 -43.80 18.46
N HIS A 103 33.26 -43.13 18.37
CA HIS A 103 34.57 -43.75 18.26
C HIS A 103 35.12 -44.21 19.62
N MET A 104 34.80 -43.48 20.69
CA MET A 104 35.22 -43.85 22.04
C MET A 104 34.38 -45.00 22.64
N ALA A 105 33.05 -44.88 22.50
CA ALA A 105 32.11 -45.88 23.01
C ALA A 105 30.80 -45.82 22.21
N ARG A 106 30.42 -46.93 21.55
CA ARG A 106 29.09 -47.06 20.90
C ARG A 106 28.00 -47.31 21.96
N GLY A 107 27.83 -46.34 22.86
CA GLY A 107 26.80 -46.45 23.91
C GLY A 107 25.39 -46.19 23.36
N ALA A 108 24.43 -46.96 23.86
CA ALA A 108 23.03 -46.86 23.45
C ALA A 108 22.48 -45.45 23.61
N VAL A 109 22.87 -44.73 24.65
CA VAL A 109 22.42 -43.33 24.88
C VAL A 109 22.91 -42.38 23.79
N ILE A 110 24.17 -42.51 23.36
CA ILE A 110 24.76 -41.66 22.31
C ILE A 110 24.01 -41.86 20.99
N ILE A 111 23.70 -43.11 20.62
CA ILE A 111 23.00 -43.46 19.40
C ILE A 111 21.54 -42.92 19.44
N PHE A 112 20.86 -43.06 20.58
CA PHE A 112 19.51 -42.55 20.76
C PHE A 112 19.47 -41.02 20.64
N VAL A 113 20.39 -40.33 21.29
CA VAL A 113 20.49 -38.85 21.24
C VAL A 113 20.91 -38.38 19.84
N LEU A 114 21.81 -39.09 19.14
CA LEU A 114 22.20 -38.79 17.77
C LEU A 114 20.98 -38.73 16.83
N MET A 115 20.10 -39.74 16.91
CA MET A 115 18.89 -39.77 16.07
C MET A 115 17.93 -38.65 16.42
N THR A 116 17.77 -38.35 17.72
CA THR A 116 16.96 -37.19 18.18
C THR A 116 17.55 -35.87 17.67
N TRP A 117 18.89 -35.74 17.64
CA TRP A 117 19.61 -34.53 17.22
C TRP A 117 19.40 -34.20 15.75
N PHE A 118 19.20 -35.18 14.88
CA PHE A 118 18.90 -34.99 13.48
C PHE A 118 17.68 -34.08 13.27
N ARG A 119 16.62 -34.29 14.04
CA ARG A 119 15.39 -33.47 13.94
C ARG A 119 15.62 -32.02 14.32
N LEU A 120 16.40 -31.80 15.38
CA LEU A 120 16.81 -30.45 15.80
C LEU A 120 17.66 -29.77 14.71
N LEU A 121 18.67 -30.48 14.20
CA LEU A 121 19.51 -29.99 13.12
C LEU A 121 18.65 -29.56 11.92
N PHE A 122 17.74 -30.41 11.47
CA PHE A 122 16.88 -30.15 10.31
C PHE A 122 16.00 -28.90 10.52
N ILE A 123 15.28 -28.81 11.66
CA ILE A 123 14.35 -27.73 11.92
C ILE A 123 15.07 -26.39 12.04
N PHE A 124 16.09 -26.29 12.87
CA PHE A 124 16.72 -25.02 13.15
C PHE A 124 17.61 -24.50 12.02
N THR A 125 18.31 -25.38 11.30
CA THR A 125 19.11 -24.96 10.14
C THR A 125 18.23 -24.51 8.97
N THR A 126 17.14 -25.22 8.70
CA THR A 126 16.20 -24.81 7.64
C THR A 126 15.45 -23.54 8.04
N LEU A 127 15.03 -23.39 9.30
CA LEU A 127 14.41 -22.15 9.80
C LEU A 127 15.34 -20.95 9.59
N SER A 128 16.62 -21.09 9.97
CA SER A 128 17.61 -20.02 9.82
C SER A 128 17.87 -19.64 8.35
N LEU A 129 17.86 -20.63 7.44
CA LEU A 129 18.00 -20.40 6.00
C LEU A 129 16.79 -19.66 5.42
N TRP A 130 15.55 -20.07 5.77
CA TRP A 130 14.36 -19.42 5.29
C TRP A 130 14.18 -18.00 5.84
N GLU A 131 14.58 -17.78 7.09
CA GLU A 131 14.63 -16.45 7.69
C GLU A 131 15.63 -15.55 6.97
N LEU A 132 16.84 -16.06 6.66
CA LEU A 132 17.81 -15.36 5.84
C LEU A 132 17.24 -14.99 4.47
N ALA A 133 16.65 -15.96 3.76
CA ALA A 133 16.04 -15.74 2.45
C ALA A 133 14.92 -14.70 2.50
N SER A 134 14.08 -14.70 3.54
CA SER A 134 13.00 -13.74 3.72
C SER A 134 13.48 -12.31 3.97
N ARG A 135 14.67 -12.14 4.53
CA ARG A 135 15.31 -10.83 4.75
C ARG A 135 16.09 -10.32 3.52
N MET A 136 16.50 -11.23 2.65
CA MET A 136 17.29 -10.90 1.44
C MET A 136 16.42 -10.55 0.24
N PHE A 137 15.23 -11.12 0.15
CA PHE A 137 14.33 -11.00 -1.01
C PHE A 137 13.01 -10.37 -0.62
N ASP A 138 12.51 -9.44 -1.45
CA ASP A 138 11.17 -8.90 -1.31
C ASP A 138 10.10 -9.94 -1.66
N VAL A 139 8.83 -9.65 -1.34
CA VAL A 139 7.69 -10.57 -1.53
C VAL A 139 7.59 -11.09 -2.98
N ARG A 140 7.91 -10.24 -3.95
CA ARG A 140 7.83 -10.56 -5.38
C ARG A 140 9.03 -11.39 -5.85
N GLN A 141 10.22 -11.07 -5.37
CA GLN A 141 11.43 -11.85 -5.57
C GLN A 141 11.29 -13.21 -4.89
N ALA A 142 10.74 -13.25 -3.67
CA ALA A 142 10.54 -14.48 -2.90
C ALA A 142 9.73 -15.52 -3.68
N LYS A 143 8.65 -15.16 -4.36
CA LYS A 143 7.85 -16.11 -5.17
C LYS A 143 8.64 -16.80 -6.28
N ARG A 144 9.61 -16.13 -6.89
CA ARG A 144 10.43 -16.67 -7.97
C ARG A 144 11.69 -17.36 -7.43
N LEU A 145 12.32 -16.75 -6.42
CA LEU A 145 13.68 -17.13 -5.99
C LEU A 145 13.67 -18.15 -4.85
N PHE A 146 12.61 -18.24 -4.03
CA PHE A 146 12.52 -19.25 -2.96
C PHE A 146 12.55 -20.68 -3.49
N ALA A 147 11.98 -20.91 -4.69
CA ALA A 147 12.12 -22.21 -5.35
C ALA A 147 13.57 -22.58 -5.60
N LEU A 148 14.42 -21.62 -5.99
CA LEU A 148 15.86 -21.83 -6.23
C LEU A 148 16.64 -22.09 -4.92
N VAL A 149 16.24 -21.45 -3.82
CA VAL A 149 16.81 -21.74 -2.48
C VAL A 149 16.51 -23.19 -2.09
N GLY A 150 15.27 -23.64 -2.26
CA GLY A 150 14.86 -25.03 -2.01
C GLY A 150 15.59 -26.03 -2.92
N LEU A 151 15.78 -25.68 -4.20
CA LEU A 151 16.53 -26.52 -5.15
C LEU A 151 17.97 -26.75 -4.73
N GLY A 152 18.62 -25.82 -4.04
CA GLY A 152 19.96 -26.04 -3.47
C GLY A 152 20.00 -27.21 -2.49
N ILE A 153 19.08 -27.28 -1.52
CA ILE A 153 18.94 -28.40 -0.59
C ILE A 153 18.64 -29.70 -1.34
N MET A 154 17.67 -29.66 -2.28
CA MET A 154 17.22 -30.84 -3.01
C MET A 154 18.34 -31.41 -3.92
N SER A 155 19.11 -30.53 -4.57
CA SER A 155 20.27 -31.00 -5.38
C SER A 155 21.33 -31.67 -4.55
N ALA A 156 21.54 -31.21 -3.30
CA ALA A 156 22.46 -31.90 -2.39
C ALA A 156 21.94 -33.27 -1.97
N PHE A 157 20.63 -33.45 -1.75
CA PHE A 157 20.02 -34.75 -1.46
C PHE A 157 20.17 -35.69 -2.66
N ILE A 158 20.02 -35.23 -3.89
CA ILE A 158 20.18 -36.02 -5.10
C ILE A 158 21.66 -36.44 -5.28
N VAL A 159 22.56 -35.46 -5.27
CA VAL A 159 23.99 -35.70 -5.48
C VAL A 159 24.58 -36.55 -4.34
N GLY A 160 24.28 -36.20 -3.08
CA GLY A 160 24.76 -36.95 -1.90
C GLY A 160 24.22 -38.36 -1.85
N GLY A 161 22.93 -38.55 -2.18
CA GLY A 161 22.35 -39.91 -2.18
C GLY A 161 22.86 -40.79 -3.30
N LEU A 162 23.03 -40.27 -4.53
CA LEU A 162 23.63 -41.04 -5.65
C LEU A 162 25.08 -41.35 -5.41
N SER A 163 25.86 -40.51 -4.72
CA SER A 163 27.27 -40.76 -4.40
C SER A 163 27.47 -41.53 -3.10
N MET A 164 26.39 -41.85 -2.36
CA MET A 164 26.50 -42.41 -1.01
C MET A 164 27.27 -43.73 -0.97
N SER A 165 26.94 -44.68 -1.86
CA SER A 165 27.60 -45.97 -1.85
C SER A 165 29.12 -45.89 -2.10
N ALA A 166 29.54 -44.97 -2.96
CA ALA A 166 30.97 -44.72 -3.18
C ALA A 166 31.62 -44.12 -1.92
N ILE A 167 30.95 -43.13 -1.28
CA ILE A 167 31.46 -42.45 -0.08
C ILE A 167 31.51 -43.42 1.11
N THR A 168 30.47 -44.22 1.34
CA THR A 168 30.45 -45.16 2.46
C THR A 168 31.49 -46.27 2.31
N GLN A 169 31.85 -46.61 1.07
CA GLN A 169 32.94 -47.58 0.80
C GLN A 169 34.32 -47.08 1.28
N TRP A 170 34.58 -45.76 1.07
CA TRP A 170 35.88 -45.17 1.37
C TRP A 170 35.99 -44.69 2.81
N VAL A 171 34.92 -44.13 3.33
CA VAL A 171 34.93 -43.36 4.60
C VAL A 171 34.23 -44.12 5.72
N GLY A 172 33.25 -44.97 5.40
CA GLY A 172 32.44 -45.69 6.40
C GLY A 172 31.30 -44.82 6.91
N THR A 173 30.25 -45.47 7.49
CA THR A 173 28.96 -44.79 7.88
C THR A 173 29.16 -43.77 8.99
N VAL A 174 29.95 -44.04 10.03
CA VAL A 174 30.18 -43.13 11.16
C VAL A 174 30.87 -41.84 10.71
N ASN A 175 31.82 -41.95 9.76
CA ASN A 175 32.57 -40.79 9.27
C ASN A 175 31.78 -39.90 8.33
N LEU A 176 30.55 -40.27 7.90
CA LEU A 176 29.61 -39.39 7.26
C LEU A 176 29.24 -38.18 8.15
N LEU A 177 29.33 -38.33 9.49
CA LEU A 177 29.14 -37.21 10.44
C LEU A 177 30.23 -36.14 10.30
N LEU A 178 31.48 -36.51 9.94
CA LEU A 178 32.54 -35.52 9.64
C LEU A 178 32.21 -34.73 8.39
N ILE A 179 31.70 -35.40 7.34
CA ILE A 179 31.30 -34.75 6.10
C ILE A 179 30.12 -33.83 6.36
N SER A 180 29.17 -34.25 7.21
CA SER A 180 28.05 -33.43 7.64
C SER A 180 28.50 -32.16 8.37
N ALA A 181 29.35 -32.28 9.38
CA ALA A 181 29.91 -31.17 10.13
C ALA A 181 30.72 -30.22 9.24
N GLY A 182 31.57 -30.77 8.36
CA GLY A 182 32.35 -30.00 7.39
C GLY A 182 31.47 -29.23 6.43
N SER A 183 30.42 -29.85 5.90
CA SER A 183 29.45 -29.18 5.02
C SER A 183 28.73 -28.04 5.72
N LEU A 184 28.34 -28.19 7.00
CA LEU A 184 27.71 -27.15 7.79
C LEU A 184 28.66 -25.97 8.07
N LEU A 185 29.94 -26.25 8.32
CA LEU A 185 30.96 -25.21 8.47
C LEU A 185 31.22 -24.48 7.16
N VAL A 186 31.24 -25.16 6.02
CA VAL A 186 31.33 -24.54 4.70
C VAL A 186 30.12 -23.64 4.43
N TYR A 187 28.89 -24.07 4.78
CA TYR A 187 27.68 -23.24 4.74
C TYR A 187 27.88 -21.91 5.49
N VAL A 188 28.34 -22.00 6.75
CA VAL A 188 28.59 -20.80 7.57
C VAL A 188 29.70 -19.92 6.96
N ALA A 189 30.80 -20.54 6.47
CA ALA A 189 31.92 -19.81 5.85
C ALA A 189 31.51 -19.04 4.59
N ILE A 190 30.68 -19.65 3.72
CA ILE A 190 30.12 -18.97 2.53
C ILE A 190 29.31 -17.75 2.95
N LEU A 191 28.41 -17.90 3.91
CA LEU A 191 27.57 -16.79 4.38
C LEU A 191 28.41 -15.71 5.07
N ALA A 192 29.34 -16.06 5.94
CA ALA A 192 30.20 -15.11 6.64
C ALA A 192 31.06 -14.28 5.68
N ARG A 193 31.52 -14.89 4.56
CA ARG A 193 32.36 -14.22 3.57
C ARG A 193 31.56 -13.33 2.61
N GLU A 194 30.36 -13.78 2.16
CA GLU A 194 29.64 -13.13 1.05
C GLU A 194 28.52 -12.19 1.51
N LEU A 195 27.84 -12.41 2.65
CA LEU A 195 26.77 -11.52 3.13
C LEU A 195 27.23 -10.08 3.37
N PRO A 196 28.43 -9.80 3.97
CA PRO A 196 28.88 -8.43 4.15
C PRO A 196 29.08 -7.67 2.84
N LYS A 197 29.47 -8.38 1.75
CA LYS A 197 29.71 -7.80 0.42
C LYS A 197 28.43 -7.44 -0.33
N LEU A 198 27.27 -7.93 0.13
CA LEU A 198 25.97 -7.66 -0.50
C LEU A 198 25.30 -6.39 -0.04
N GLY A 199 25.85 -5.70 0.98
CA GLY A 199 25.34 -4.40 1.47
C GLY A 199 23.92 -4.45 2.03
N ILE A 200 23.46 -5.60 2.53
CA ILE A 200 22.11 -5.79 3.03
C ILE A 200 22.07 -5.42 4.52
N ASN A 201 21.18 -4.51 4.89
CA ASN A 201 20.96 -4.17 6.30
C ASN A 201 20.01 -5.21 6.93
N PHE A 202 20.53 -5.99 7.90
CA PHE A 202 19.78 -7.01 8.65
C PHE A 202 19.21 -6.48 9.97
N GLU A 203 19.07 -5.16 10.16
CA GLU A 203 18.52 -4.57 11.38
C GLU A 203 17.10 -5.06 11.69
N LYS A 204 16.80 -5.08 12.99
CA LYS A 204 15.53 -5.59 13.53
C LYS A 204 14.34 -4.89 12.88
N LYS A 205 13.59 -5.58 12.02
CA LYS A 205 12.22 -5.21 11.73
C LYS A 205 11.43 -5.40 13.04
N ALA A 206 10.92 -4.31 13.60
CA ALA A 206 10.04 -4.38 14.75
C ALA A 206 8.84 -5.25 14.40
N ARG A 207 8.83 -6.50 14.86
CA ARG A 207 7.62 -7.34 14.86
C ARG A 207 6.67 -6.74 15.89
N THR A 208 5.77 -5.87 15.49
CA THR A 208 4.54 -5.57 16.21
C THR A 208 3.63 -6.79 16.15
N SER A 209 4.04 -7.86 16.81
CA SER A 209 3.17 -9.00 17.06
C SER A 209 2.37 -8.67 18.32
N GLN A 210 1.15 -8.19 18.16
CA GLN A 210 0.14 -8.37 19.19
C GLN A 210 -0.12 -9.89 19.24
N ASN A 211 0.41 -10.56 20.28
CA ASN A 211 0.18 -11.96 20.54
C ASN A 211 -1.31 -12.16 20.86
N THR A 212 -2.11 -12.56 19.90
CA THR A 212 -3.44 -13.12 20.19
C THR A 212 -3.23 -14.40 21.01
N PRO A 213 -3.86 -14.51 22.18
CA PRO A 213 -3.71 -15.70 23.02
C PRO A 213 -4.12 -16.94 22.22
N PHE A 214 -3.30 -17.99 22.27
CA PHE A 214 -3.51 -19.26 21.58
C PHE A 214 -4.94 -19.84 21.78
N VAL A 215 -5.50 -19.69 22.97
CA VAL A 215 -6.86 -20.13 23.33
C VAL A 215 -7.94 -19.48 22.44
N GLN A 216 -7.72 -18.24 21.98
CA GLN A 216 -8.66 -17.57 21.08
C GLN A 216 -8.57 -18.11 19.65
N LEU A 217 -7.38 -18.53 19.20
CA LEU A 217 -7.18 -19.12 17.87
C LEU A 217 -7.88 -20.49 17.72
N VAL A 218 -7.89 -21.29 18.79
CA VAL A 218 -8.51 -22.63 18.79
C VAL A 218 -10.04 -22.59 18.85
N LYS A 219 -10.64 -21.45 19.24
CA LYS A 219 -12.10 -21.26 19.23
C LYS A 219 -12.68 -21.10 17.81
N ASP A 220 -11.86 -20.71 16.85
CA ASP A 220 -12.26 -20.62 15.46
C ASP A 220 -12.30 -22.01 14.82
N ARG A 221 -13.49 -22.42 14.39
CA ARG A 221 -13.73 -23.73 13.74
C ARG A 221 -12.84 -23.95 12.52
N TYR A 222 -12.61 -22.91 11.71
CA TYR A 222 -11.78 -23.00 10.53
C TYR A 222 -10.31 -23.22 10.89
N VAL A 223 -9.81 -22.50 11.89
CA VAL A 223 -8.45 -22.67 12.41
C VAL A 223 -8.29 -24.08 13.00
N LEU A 224 -9.26 -24.56 13.77
CA LEU A 224 -9.24 -25.91 14.35
C LEU A 224 -9.16 -26.98 13.24
N LEU A 225 -9.91 -26.84 12.15
CA LEU A 225 -9.86 -27.78 11.03
C LEU A 225 -8.47 -27.79 10.36
N ILE A 226 -7.82 -26.63 10.17
CA ILE A 226 -6.46 -26.57 9.63
C ILE A 226 -5.45 -27.24 10.57
N LEU A 227 -5.57 -27.02 11.88
CA LEU A 227 -4.73 -27.68 12.90
C LEU A 227 -4.90 -29.19 12.88
N THR A 228 -6.15 -29.66 12.82
CA THR A 228 -6.48 -31.08 12.71
C THR A 228 -5.93 -31.68 11.42
N LEU A 229 -6.08 -31.00 10.29
CA LEU A 229 -5.54 -31.39 8.99
C LEU A 229 -4.03 -31.60 9.06
N LYS A 230 -3.29 -30.68 9.70
CA LYS A 230 -1.84 -30.81 9.92
C LYS A 230 -1.49 -31.99 10.82
N THR A 231 -2.27 -32.21 11.88
CA THR A 231 -2.07 -33.34 12.79
C THR A 231 -2.16 -34.67 12.04
N PHE A 232 -3.18 -34.87 11.17
CA PHE A 232 -3.30 -36.08 10.38
C PHE A 232 -2.16 -36.26 9.38
N THR A 233 -1.68 -35.17 8.76
CA THR A 233 -0.51 -35.22 7.86
C THR A 233 0.73 -35.75 8.61
N VAL A 234 0.96 -35.30 9.84
CA VAL A 234 2.09 -35.74 10.68
C VAL A 234 1.91 -37.21 11.10
N ILE A 235 0.72 -37.60 11.58
CA ILE A 235 0.45 -39.00 11.99
C ILE A 235 0.71 -39.97 10.83
N ILE A 236 0.20 -39.66 9.63
CA ILE A 236 0.43 -40.49 8.42
C ILE A 236 1.93 -40.60 8.12
N ALA A 237 2.66 -39.49 8.14
CA ALA A 237 4.09 -39.46 7.81
C ALA A 237 4.89 -40.38 8.73
N TYR A 238 4.63 -40.34 10.05
CA TYR A 238 5.38 -41.16 11.04
C TYR A 238 4.91 -42.60 11.09
N LEU A 239 3.63 -42.88 10.80
CA LEU A 239 3.12 -44.24 10.69
C LEU A 239 3.73 -44.91 9.46
N VAL A 240 3.81 -44.25 8.32
CA VAL A 240 4.46 -44.72 7.10
C VAL A 240 5.97 -44.96 7.33
N GLU A 241 6.63 -43.99 8.00
CA GLU A 241 8.06 -44.09 8.33
C GLU A 241 8.35 -45.27 9.22
N PHE A 242 7.52 -45.53 10.24
CA PHE A 242 7.65 -46.69 11.13
C PHE A 242 7.57 -48.00 10.35
N ILE A 243 6.51 -48.19 9.53
CA ILE A 243 6.32 -49.40 8.75
C ILE A 243 7.47 -49.61 7.75
N PHE A 244 7.89 -48.54 7.07
CA PHE A 244 8.97 -48.57 6.10
C PHE A 244 10.33 -48.97 6.73
N TYR A 245 10.68 -48.33 7.87
CA TYR A 245 11.94 -48.67 8.56
C TYR A 245 11.96 -50.08 9.15
N ALA A 246 10.79 -50.56 9.60
CA ALA A 246 10.68 -51.94 10.09
C ALA A 246 11.03 -52.98 9.03
N LEU A 247 10.49 -52.79 7.82
CA LEU A 247 10.77 -53.71 6.72
C LEU A 247 12.15 -53.49 6.07
N ALA A 248 12.58 -52.24 5.94
CA ALA A 248 13.90 -51.91 5.41
C ALA A 248 15.01 -52.54 6.26
N ARG A 249 14.89 -52.50 7.59
CA ARG A 249 15.82 -53.13 8.51
C ARG A 249 15.88 -54.67 8.31
N GLN A 250 14.73 -55.31 8.09
CA GLN A 250 14.70 -56.77 7.88
C GLN A 250 15.40 -57.18 6.59
N LEU A 251 15.27 -56.38 5.52
CA LEU A 251 15.87 -56.67 4.22
C LEU A 251 17.34 -56.28 4.12
N TYR A 252 17.72 -55.19 4.88
CA TYR A 252 19.09 -54.66 4.87
C TYR A 252 19.64 -54.62 6.32
N PRO A 253 20.04 -55.80 6.90
CA PRO A 253 20.47 -55.88 8.30
C PRO A 253 21.79 -55.17 8.59
N GLY A 254 22.62 -54.94 7.55
CA GLY A 254 23.93 -54.31 7.68
C GLY A 254 23.87 -52.78 7.65
N GLU A 255 24.57 -52.11 8.55
CA GLU A 255 24.60 -50.65 8.67
C GLU A 255 24.89 -49.94 7.35
N LYS A 256 25.92 -50.44 6.59
CA LYS A 256 26.28 -49.87 5.31
C LYS A 256 25.22 -50.10 4.24
N ALA A 257 24.68 -51.31 4.13
CA ALA A 257 23.68 -51.68 3.13
C ALA A 257 22.38 -50.87 3.35
N LEU A 258 22.00 -50.67 4.63
CA LEU A 258 20.85 -49.87 5.00
C LEU A 258 21.10 -48.38 4.69
N ALA A 259 22.28 -47.85 4.98
CA ALA A 259 22.66 -46.44 4.65
C ALA A 259 22.58 -46.21 3.14
N ASP A 260 23.18 -47.08 2.35
CA ASP A 260 23.20 -46.96 0.88
C ASP A 260 21.78 -47.06 0.30
N PHE A 261 20.93 -47.97 0.80
CA PHE A 261 19.54 -48.08 0.39
C PHE A 261 18.72 -46.83 0.73
N LEU A 262 18.77 -46.37 1.99
CA LEU A 262 18.03 -45.19 2.41
C LEU A 262 18.45 -43.94 1.63
N ALA A 263 19.73 -43.77 1.38
CA ALA A 263 20.28 -42.66 0.62
C ALA A 263 19.82 -42.66 -0.85
N LEU A 264 19.88 -43.81 -1.50
CA LEU A 264 19.43 -43.99 -2.88
C LEU A 264 17.93 -43.77 -3.01
N PHE A 265 17.13 -44.30 -2.06
CA PHE A 265 15.70 -44.12 -2.02
C PHE A 265 15.30 -42.64 -1.85
N MET A 266 15.99 -41.90 -0.95
CA MET A 266 15.79 -40.48 -0.74
C MET A 266 16.20 -39.67 -1.97
N ALA A 267 17.31 -39.99 -2.62
CA ALA A 267 17.75 -39.32 -3.85
C ALA A 267 16.74 -39.50 -4.99
N GLY A 268 16.26 -40.71 -5.22
CA GLY A 268 15.26 -41.03 -6.25
C GLY A 268 13.92 -40.35 -5.99
N SER A 269 13.45 -40.41 -4.75
CA SER A 269 12.20 -39.74 -4.33
C SER A 269 12.32 -38.22 -4.48
N THR A 270 13.45 -37.63 -4.09
CA THR A 270 13.69 -36.19 -4.23
C THR A 270 13.78 -35.76 -5.69
N LEU A 271 14.44 -36.54 -6.55
CA LEU A 271 14.53 -36.25 -7.98
C LEU A 271 13.13 -36.19 -8.62
N ILE A 272 12.28 -37.19 -8.37
CA ILE A 272 10.92 -37.24 -8.91
C ILE A 272 10.04 -36.13 -8.33
N MET A 273 10.18 -35.86 -7.03
CA MET A 273 9.48 -34.75 -6.38
C MET A 273 9.83 -33.39 -7.04
N VAL A 274 11.12 -33.14 -7.35
CA VAL A 274 11.56 -31.92 -8.04
C VAL A 274 10.94 -31.84 -9.43
N LEU A 275 10.96 -32.94 -10.20
CA LEU A 275 10.35 -32.98 -11.55
C LEU A 275 8.85 -32.71 -11.51
N ILE A 276 8.11 -33.34 -10.59
CA ILE A 276 6.67 -33.09 -10.42
C ILE A 276 6.41 -31.65 -10.01
N THR A 277 7.16 -31.12 -9.06
CA THR A 277 7.00 -29.74 -8.59
C THR A 277 7.27 -28.73 -9.71
N ALA A 278 8.33 -28.93 -10.50
CA ALA A 278 8.71 -28.01 -11.57
C ALA A 278 7.74 -28.03 -12.77
N PHE A 279 7.26 -29.19 -13.16
CA PHE A 279 6.53 -29.33 -14.43
C PHE A 279 5.03 -29.58 -14.28
N LEU A 280 4.59 -30.21 -13.20
CA LEU A 280 3.22 -30.70 -13.05
C LEU A 280 2.42 -29.95 -11.98
N SER A 281 3.01 -29.67 -10.83
CA SER A 281 2.30 -29.14 -9.64
C SER A 281 1.53 -27.85 -9.93
N GLY A 282 2.18 -26.84 -10.50
CA GLY A 282 1.55 -25.57 -10.83
C GLY A 282 0.42 -25.71 -11.86
N ARG A 283 0.63 -26.52 -12.91
CA ARG A 283 -0.39 -26.79 -13.94
C ARG A 283 -1.57 -27.56 -13.37
N TYR A 284 -1.31 -28.52 -12.49
CA TYR A 284 -2.34 -29.34 -11.85
C TYR A 284 -3.24 -28.50 -10.95
N ILE A 285 -2.64 -27.68 -10.08
CA ILE A 285 -3.39 -26.81 -9.17
C ILE A 285 -4.18 -25.73 -9.93
N SER A 286 -3.60 -25.13 -10.98
CA SER A 286 -4.26 -24.09 -11.77
C SER A 286 -5.41 -24.64 -12.63
N ARG A 287 -5.29 -25.87 -13.13
CA ARG A 287 -6.31 -26.49 -14.00
C ARG A 287 -7.48 -27.06 -13.21
N PHE A 288 -7.22 -27.76 -12.11
CA PHE A 288 -8.25 -28.48 -11.35
C PHE A 288 -8.71 -27.74 -10.09
N GLY A 289 -8.00 -26.69 -9.69
CA GLY A 289 -8.31 -25.90 -8.49
C GLY A 289 -8.05 -26.64 -7.18
N ILE A 290 -8.23 -25.94 -6.06
CA ILE A 290 -8.01 -26.44 -4.70
C ILE A 290 -8.96 -27.60 -4.37
N ARG A 291 -10.18 -27.56 -4.92
CA ARG A 291 -11.21 -28.59 -4.68
C ARG A 291 -10.74 -30.00 -5.00
N VAL A 292 -9.95 -30.17 -6.06
CA VAL A 292 -9.41 -31.46 -6.51
C VAL A 292 -8.00 -31.69 -5.98
N ALA A 293 -7.16 -30.62 -5.96
CA ALA A 293 -5.76 -30.77 -5.60
C ALA A 293 -5.55 -31.12 -4.11
N LEU A 294 -6.38 -30.61 -3.20
CA LEU A 294 -6.23 -30.85 -1.78
C LEU A 294 -6.51 -32.32 -1.37
N PRO A 295 -7.59 -32.98 -1.83
CA PRO A 295 -7.88 -34.39 -1.53
C PRO A 295 -7.03 -35.39 -2.31
N THR A 296 -6.24 -34.97 -3.30
CA THR A 296 -5.41 -35.86 -4.12
C THR A 296 -4.43 -36.67 -3.26
N PHE A 297 -3.74 -36.07 -2.31
CA PHE A 297 -2.77 -36.74 -1.46
C PHE A 297 -3.44 -37.79 -0.53
N PRO A 298 -4.48 -37.48 0.27
CA PRO A 298 -5.16 -38.49 1.06
C PRO A 298 -5.76 -39.62 0.20
N LEU A 299 -6.24 -39.33 -1.01
CA LEU A 299 -6.76 -40.36 -1.92
C LEU A 299 -5.65 -41.34 -2.36
N ILE A 300 -4.49 -40.84 -2.76
CA ILE A 300 -3.33 -41.67 -3.12
C ILE A 300 -2.91 -42.52 -1.92
N MET A 301 -2.87 -41.96 -0.73
CA MET A 301 -2.53 -42.67 0.51
C MET A 301 -3.51 -43.81 0.81
N ILE A 302 -4.82 -43.56 0.65
CA ILE A 302 -5.84 -44.60 0.85
C ILE A 302 -5.64 -45.73 -0.17
N LEU A 303 -5.48 -45.43 -1.46
CA LEU A 303 -5.36 -46.41 -2.51
C LEU A 303 -4.09 -47.27 -2.34
N THR A 304 -2.95 -46.65 -2.09
CA THR A 304 -1.67 -47.36 -1.90
C THR A 304 -1.68 -48.15 -0.59
N ALA A 305 -2.18 -47.61 0.50
CA ALA A 305 -2.27 -48.31 1.77
C ALA A 305 -3.27 -49.49 1.73
N LEU A 306 -4.42 -49.31 1.09
CA LEU A 306 -5.43 -50.39 0.92
C LEU A 306 -4.84 -51.55 0.11
N THR A 307 -4.16 -51.25 -1.00
CA THR A 307 -3.46 -52.26 -1.83
C THR A 307 -2.47 -53.03 -0.99
N ALA A 308 -1.64 -52.36 -0.21
CA ALA A 308 -0.64 -53.01 0.66
C ALA A 308 -1.31 -53.79 1.80
N ALA A 309 -2.39 -53.30 2.40
CA ALA A 309 -3.11 -53.98 3.48
C ALA A 309 -3.76 -55.28 3.00
N VAL A 310 -4.45 -55.24 1.85
CA VAL A 310 -5.05 -56.41 1.23
C VAL A 310 -3.94 -57.43 0.85
N TYR A 311 -2.86 -57.00 0.19
CA TYR A 311 -1.76 -57.84 -0.16
C TYR A 311 -1.12 -58.50 1.06
N GLY A 312 -0.80 -57.77 2.09
CA GLY A 312 -0.21 -58.27 3.33
C GLY A 312 -1.12 -59.21 4.10
N SER A 313 -2.45 -59.12 3.91
CA SER A 313 -3.44 -60.02 4.58
C SER A 313 -3.56 -61.38 3.86
N PHE A 314 -3.33 -61.45 2.53
CA PHE A 314 -3.64 -62.63 1.72
C PHE A 314 -2.41 -63.31 1.05
N ILE A 315 -1.33 -62.56 0.77
CA ILE A 315 -0.24 -63.01 -0.13
C ILE A 315 1.14 -62.84 0.53
N SER A 316 1.49 -63.05 1.56
CA SER A 316 2.72 -62.96 2.40
C SER A 316 4.11 -63.05 1.71
N ILE A 317 4.30 -62.65 0.45
CA ILE A 317 5.63 -62.59 -0.17
C ILE A 317 6.36 -61.31 0.29
N GLN A 318 7.38 -61.47 1.14
CA GLN A 318 8.06 -60.35 1.80
C GLN A 318 8.62 -59.28 0.86
N GLY A 319 9.21 -59.64 -0.28
CA GLY A 319 9.80 -58.71 -1.24
C GLY A 319 8.75 -57.80 -1.94
N ALA A 320 7.60 -58.41 -2.34
CA ALA A 320 6.52 -57.63 -2.95
C ALA A 320 5.78 -56.73 -1.93
N PHE A 321 5.61 -57.19 -0.70
CA PHE A 321 5.05 -56.39 0.38
C PHE A 321 5.92 -55.18 0.69
N PHE A 322 7.24 -55.38 0.75
CA PHE A 322 8.19 -54.27 0.91
C PHE A 322 8.08 -53.25 -0.24
N ALA A 323 7.99 -53.73 -1.50
CA ALA A 323 7.86 -52.83 -2.65
C ALA A 323 6.59 -51.96 -2.55
N LEU A 324 5.47 -52.53 -2.06
CA LEU A 324 4.25 -51.76 -1.80
C LEU A 324 4.43 -50.72 -0.68
N ILE A 325 5.09 -51.09 0.41
CA ILE A 325 5.37 -50.15 1.51
C ILE A 325 6.36 -49.07 1.06
N ALA A 326 7.37 -49.41 0.25
CA ALA A 326 8.26 -48.44 -0.36
C ALA A 326 7.49 -47.47 -1.29
N ALA A 327 6.51 -47.96 -2.03
CA ALA A 327 5.62 -47.13 -2.86
C ALA A 327 4.75 -46.20 -2.01
N ILE A 328 4.28 -46.62 -0.82
CA ILE A 328 3.55 -45.75 0.13
C ILE A 328 4.50 -44.66 0.64
N MET A 329 5.72 -45.02 1.07
CA MET A 329 6.72 -44.05 1.53
C MET A 329 7.11 -43.07 0.44
N PHE A 330 7.32 -43.56 -0.79
CA PHE A 330 7.53 -42.72 -1.97
C PHE A 330 6.38 -41.77 -2.21
N SER A 331 5.12 -42.25 -2.19
CA SER A 331 3.92 -41.45 -2.39
C SER A 331 3.79 -40.36 -1.32
N ASN A 332 4.05 -40.71 -0.06
CA ASN A 332 4.06 -39.78 1.04
C ASN A 332 5.08 -38.65 0.81
N GLN A 333 6.33 -38.99 0.49
CA GLN A 333 7.39 -37.97 0.29
C GLN A 333 7.15 -37.09 -0.94
N VAL A 334 6.68 -37.68 -2.04
CA VAL A 334 6.56 -36.97 -3.32
C VAL A 334 5.28 -36.10 -3.33
N PHE A 335 4.10 -36.70 -3.10
CA PHE A 335 2.83 -35.99 -3.26
C PHE A 335 2.50 -35.05 -2.11
N GLU A 336 2.95 -35.32 -0.89
CA GLU A 336 2.83 -34.39 0.22
C GLU A 336 3.55 -33.07 -0.13
N LYS A 337 4.81 -33.14 -0.57
CA LYS A 337 5.65 -31.96 -0.78
C LYS A 337 5.36 -31.26 -2.11
N SER A 338 5.01 -32.00 -3.18
CA SER A 338 4.81 -31.43 -4.51
C SER A 338 3.41 -30.91 -4.77
N ILE A 339 2.35 -31.51 -4.19
CA ILE A 339 0.96 -31.15 -4.47
C ILE A 339 0.27 -30.64 -3.19
N TYR A 340 0.33 -31.39 -2.09
CA TYR A 340 -0.45 -31.10 -0.89
C TYR A 340 0.04 -29.85 -0.17
N ASN A 341 1.34 -29.72 0.10
CA ASN A 341 1.88 -28.56 0.82
C ASN A 341 1.65 -27.23 0.09
N PRO A 342 1.89 -27.10 -1.23
CA PRO A 342 1.53 -25.87 -1.97
C PRO A 342 0.03 -25.57 -1.94
N THR A 343 -0.81 -26.60 -2.04
CA THR A 343 -2.28 -26.44 -2.04
C THR A 343 -2.78 -26.03 -0.65
N SER A 344 -2.28 -26.65 0.43
CA SER A 344 -2.67 -26.34 1.81
C SER A 344 -2.24 -24.93 2.23
N ALA A 345 -1.16 -24.39 1.67
CA ALA A 345 -0.74 -23.02 1.90
C ALA A 345 -1.78 -21.98 1.45
N VAL A 346 -2.64 -22.32 0.48
CA VAL A 346 -3.73 -21.44 0.03
C VAL A 346 -4.85 -21.32 1.06
N LEU A 347 -5.03 -22.31 1.94
CA LEU A 347 -6.04 -22.28 2.99
C LEU A 347 -5.88 -21.09 3.97
N TYR A 348 -4.70 -20.52 4.07
CA TYR A 348 -4.47 -19.34 4.91
C TYR A 348 -4.91 -18.01 4.27
N GLN A 349 -5.23 -17.98 2.96
CA GLN A 349 -5.54 -16.73 2.24
C GLN A 349 -6.80 -15.98 2.72
N PRO A 350 -7.91 -16.63 3.10
CA PRO A 350 -9.10 -15.93 3.58
C PRO A 350 -8.88 -15.17 4.89
N MET A 351 -7.87 -15.56 5.68
CA MET A 351 -7.60 -14.97 6.99
C MET A 351 -6.99 -13.57 6.90
N PRO A 352 -7.31 -12.65 7.84
CA PRO A 352 -6.61 -11.38 7.99
C PRO A 352 -5.09 -11.58 8.15
N PRO A 353 -4.24 -10.65 7.67
CA PRO A 353 -2.78 -10.84 7.67
C PRO A 353 -2.17 -11.16 9.03
N GLN A 354 -2.67 -10.51 10.09
CA GLN A 354 -2.21 -10.74 11.48
C GLN A 354 -2.59 -12.13 11.97
N THR A 355 -3.86 -12.54 11.81
CA THR A 355 -4.37 -13.86 12.18
C THR A 355 -3.66 -14.96 11.40
N ARG A 356 -3.43 -14.75 10.08
CA ARG A 356 -2.70 -15.67 9.20
C ARG A 356 -1.30 -15.98 9.73
N ALA A 357 -0.55 -14.94 10.11
CA ALA A 357 0.80 -15.11 10.65
C ALA A 357 0.80 -15.91 11.97
N ASN A 358 -0.11 -15.58 12.88
CA ASN A 358 -0.22 -16.25 14.16
C ASN A 358 -0.63 -17.73 14.02
N VAL A 359 -1.62 -18.02 13.14
CA VAL A 359 -2.06 -19.39 12.85
C VAL A 359 -0.93 -20.20 12.22
N ARG A 360 -0.18 -19.63 11.27
CA ARG A 360 0.93 -20.32 10.63
C ARG A 360 2.04 -20.68 11.63
N VAL A 361 2.39 -19.77 12.52
CA VAL A 361 3.35 -20.04 13.62
C VAL A 361 2.85 -21.14 14.55
N ALA A 362 1.55 -21.13 14.89
CA ALA A 362 0.96 -22.18 15.73
C ALA A 362 0.99 -23.55 15.04
N VAL A 363 0.61 -23.62 13.75
CA VAL A 363 0.54 -24.86 12.96
C VAL A 363 1.93 -25.46 12.72
N GLU A 364 2.91 -24.63 12.33
CA GLU A 364 4.27 -25.10 12.00
C GLU A 364 5.13 -25.34 13.26
N GLY A 365 4.88 -24.61 14.36
CA GLY A 365 5.63 -24.73 15.60
C GLY A 365 5.02 -25.75 16.59
N TRP A 366 4.07 -25.32 17.39
CA TRP A 366 3.57 -26.11 18.53
C TRP A 366 2.76 -27.35 18.13
N PHE A 367 1.86 -27.21 17.13
CA PHE A 367 0.97 -28.31 16.75
C PHE A 367 1.71 -29.46 16.07
N GLY A 368 2.76 -29.16 15.31
CA GLY A 368 3.62 -30.20 14.76
C GLY A 368 4.23 -31.10 15.83
N SER A 369 4.65 -30.52 16.96
CA SER A 369 5.20 -31.28 18.09
C SER A 369 4.13 -32.06 18.85
N VAL A 370 2.95 -31.51 19.06
CA VAL A 370 1.80 -32.22 19.69
C VAL A 370 1.37 -33.39 18.80
N ALA A 371 1.28 -33.20 17.49
CA ALA A 371 0.97 -34.27 16.54
C ALA A 371 2.02 -35.40 16.54
N LEU A 372 3.28 -35.06 16.75
CA LEU A 372 4.39 -36.04 16.85
C LEU A 372 4.27 -36.88 18.12
N ILE A 373 3.92 -36.26 19.26
CA ILE A 373 3.61 -37.00 20.52
C ILE A 373 2.43 -37.93 20.28
N ALA A 374 1.34 -37.44 19.69
CA ALA A 374 0.18 -38.26 19.38
C ALA A 374 0.51 -39.44 18.48
N SER A 375 1.38 -39.22 17.44
CA SER A 375 1.87 -40.29 16.56
C SER A 375 2.66 -41.36 17.33
N GLY A 376 3.57 -40.95 18.23
CA GLY A 376 4.36 -41.84 19.06
C GLY A 376 3.48 -42.68 20.04
N LEU A 377 2.50 -42.04 20.68
CA LEU A 377 1.56 -42.72 21.56
C LEU A 377 0.67 -43.72 20.81
N LEU A 378 0.17 -43.35 19.63
CA LEU A 378 -0.62 -44.21 18.76
C LEU A 378 0.17 -45.47 18.37
N LEU A 379 1.44 -45.30 17.98
CA LEU A 379 2.32 -46.38 17.63
C LEU A 379 2.64 -47.28 18.83
N LEU A 380 2.87 -46.76 20.03
CA LEU A 380 3.09 -47.55 21.26
C LEU A 380 1.89 -48.41 21.60
N ILE A 381 0.67 -47.87 21.50
CA ILE A 381 -0.57 -48.62 21.74
C ILE A 381 -0.70 -49.77 20.76
N PHE A 382 -0.46 -49.49 19.47
CA PHE A 382 -0.59 -50.50 18.43
C PHE A 382 0.52 -51.55 18.49
N ASP A 383 1.79 -51.17 18.79
CA ASP A 383 2.92 -52.07 18.95
C ASP A 383 2.66 -53.08 20.10
N SER A 384 2.06 -52.62 21.21
CA SER A 384 1.71 -53.49 22.33
C SER A 384 0.62 -54.52 22.00
N LEU A 385 -0.23 -54.23 20.97
CA LEU A 385 -1.35 -55.07 20.55
C LEU A 385 -1.01 -56.05 19.41
N SER A 386 0.00 -55.74 18.57
CA SER A 386 0.22 -56.43 17.29
C SER A 386 1.30 -57.48 17.27
N LYS A 387 2.08 -57.69 18.34
CA LYS A 387 3.07 -58.78 18.55
C LYS A 387 3.88 -59.09 17.24
N ASP A 388 4.71 -58.16 16.80
CA ASP A 388 5.59 -58.25 15.63
C ASP A 388 4.92 -58.36 14.24
N ASN A 389 3.60 -58.28 14.13
CA ASN A 389 2.91 -58.26 12.86
C ASN A 389 2.66 -56.82 12.35
N LEU A 390 3.19 -56.47 11.15
CA LEU A 390 3.07 -55.14 10.57
C LEU A 390 1.76 -54.88 9.82
N THR A 391 1.02 -55.94 9.47
CA THR A 391 -0.25 -55.82 8.70
C THR A 391 -1.31 -54.96 9.45
N PRO A 392 -1.49 -55.06 10.78
CA PRO A 392 -2.40 -54.19 11.51
C PRO A 392 -2.05 -52.68 11.39
N PHE A 393 -0.76 -52.33 11.33
CA PHE A 393 -0.32 -50.94 11.15
C PHE A 393 -0.67 -50.38 9.76
N VAL A 394 -0.64 -51.24 8.72
CA VAL A 394 -1.08 -50.86 7.39
C VAL A 394 -2.59 -50.66 7.32
N TRP A 395 -3.40 -51.49 8.02
CA TRP A 395 -4.86 -51.23 8.19
C TRP A 395 -5.13 -49.94 8.99
N LEU A 396 -4.35 -49.70 10.03
CA LEU A 396 -4.44 -48.43 10.75
C LEU A 396 -4.17 -47.25 9.81
N LEU A 397 -3.18 -47.35 8.95
CA LEU A 397 -2.86 -46.32 7.94
C LEU A 397 -4.04 -46.08 6.98
N VAL A 398 -4.78 -47.12 6.56
CA VAL A 398 -5.99 -46.98 5.74
C VAL A 398 -7.06 -46.17 6.50
N VAL A 399 -7.32 -46.55 7.75
CA VAL A 399 -8.33 -45.84 8.58
C VAL A 399 -7.94 -44.37 8.81
N VAL A 400 -6.67 -44.11 9.19
CA VAL A 400 -6.18 -42.74 9.43
C VAL A 400 -6.24 -41.91 8.13
N SER A 401 -5.92 -42.51 6.96
CA SER A 401 -5.98 -41.82 5.67
C SER A 401 -7.43 -41.56 5.24
N ALA A 402 -8.37 -42.43 5.56
CA ALA A 402 -9.80 -42.20 5.32
C ALA A 402 -10.36 -41.05 6.20
N LEU A 403 -9.98 -41.02 7.46
CA LEU A 403 -10.33 -39.88 8.36
C LEU A 403 -9.70 -38.57 7.86
N PHE A 404 -8.46 -38.62 7.42
CA PHE A 404 -7.79 -37.47 6.82
C PHE A 404 -8.51 -36.95 5.58
N MET A 405 -9.00 -37.84 4.70
CA MET A 405 -9.83 -37.48 3.56
C MET A 405 -11.12 -36.77 4.00
N ALA A 406 -11.82 -37.30 5.00
CA ALA A 406 -13.04 -36.69 5.53
C ALA A 406 -12.79 -35.26 6.08
N ILE A 407 -11.72 -35.09 6.85
CA ILE A 407 -11.30 -33.79 7.39
C ILE A 407 -10.91 -32.83 6.24
N THR A 408 -10.22 -33.32 5.21
CA THR A 408 -9.84 -32.53 4.04
C THR A 408 -11.08 -31.97 3.32
N VAL A 409 -12.14 -32.78 3.14
CA VAL A 409 -13.40 -32.33 2.55
C VAL A 409 -14.13 -31.32 3.42
N LEU A 410 -14.16 -31.54 4.73
CA LEU A 410 -14.74 -30.57 5.68
C LEU A 410 -14.00 -29.23 5.69
N THR A 411 -12.66 -29.27 5.69
CA THR A 411 -11.82 -28.07 5.64
C THR A 411 -12.05 -27.30 4.34
N TYR A 412 -12.18 -27.98 3.20
CA TYR A 412 -12.47 -27.31 1.94
C TYR A 412 -13.84 -26.62 1.93
N ARG A 413 -14.88 -27.26 2.51
CA ARG A 413 -16.22 -26.65 2.62
C ARG A 413 -16.16 -25.37 3.45
N GLU A 414 -15.47 -25.41 4.59
CA GLU A 414 -15.32 -24.24 5.46
C GLU A 414 -14.47 -23.16 4.79
N TYR A 415 -13.37 -23.52 4.08
CA TYR A 415 -12.58 -22.61 3.27
C TYR A 415 -13.45 -21.84 2.26
N ALA A 416 -14.34 -22.52 1.55
CA ALA A 416 -15.22 -21.90 0.56
C ALA A 416 -16.25 -20.95 1.23
N ALA A 417 -16.70 -21.25 2.45
CA ALA A 417 -17.55 -20.37 3.25
C ALA A 417 -16.79 -19.12 3.73
N GLN A 418 -15.60 -19.31 4.31
CA GLN A 418 -14.75 -18.21 4.78
C GLN A 418 -14.30 -17.30 3.64
N LEU A 419 -13.98 -17.86 2.48
CA LEU A 419 -13.61 -17.07 1.30
C LEU A 419 -14.77 -16.18 0.83
N ARG A 420 -15.99 -16.71 0.81
CA ARG A 420 -17.20 -15.93 0.50
C ARG A 420 -17.42 -14.83 1.52
N ALA A 421 -17.34 -15.13 2.82
CA ALA A 421 -17.47 -14.15 3.88
C ALA A 421 -16.39 -13.06 3.80
N ALA A 422 -15.13 -13.43 3.53
CA ALA A 422 -14.03 -12.48 3.39
C ALA A 422 -14.20 -11.54 2.18
N ILE A 423 -14.76 -12.05 1.07
CA ILE A 423 -15.11 -11.24 -0.11
C ILE A 423 -16.22 -10.26 0.27
N THR A 424 -17.28 -10.73 0.93
CA THR A 424 -18.41 -9.90 1.36
C THR A 424 -17.95 -8.80 2.35
N THR A 425 -17.13 -9.14 3.34
CA THR A 425 -16.61 -8.19 4.33
C THR A 425 -15.63 -7.16 3.72
N ARG A 426 -14.82 -7.54 2.72
CA ARG A 426 -13.95 -6.60 1.97
C ARG A 426 -14.74 -5.67 1.06
N PHE A 427 -15.87 -6.11 0.52
CA PHE A 427 -16.82 -5.24 -0.19
C PHE A 427 -17.53 -4.27 0.74
N LEU A 428 -17.77 -4.64 2.01
CA LEU A 428 -18.46 -3.79 2.99
C LEU A 428 -17.56 -2.72 3.63
N ASN A 429 -16.23 -2.89 3.66
CA ASN A 429 -15.29 -1.85 4.12
C ASN A 429 -15.00 -0.74 3.10
N GLY A 430 -15.56 -0.82 1.89
CA GLY A 430 -15.57 0.21 0.87
C GLY A 430 -16.99 0.53 0.43
N VAL A 431 -17.67 1.39 1.22
CA VAL A 431 -18.93 2.09 0.85
C VAL A 431 -20.09 1.21 0.39
N ARG A 432 -20.97 0.92 1.34
CA ARG A 432 -22.41 1.13 1.34
C ARG A 432 -23.00 0.69 2.68
N LEU A 433 -23.42 1.64 3.48
CA LEU A 433 -24.23 1.44 4.70
C LEU A 433 -25.65 0.88 4.43
N ASP A 434 -25.91 0.42 3.21
CA ASP A 434 -27.27 -0.01 2.82
C ASP A 434 -27.62 -1.44 3.24
N ASP A 435 -26.62 -2.28 3.70
CA ASP A 435 -26.86 -3.69 4.13
C ASP A 435 -26.30 -4.06 5.51
N ALA A 436 -25.63 -3.17 6.21
CA ALA A 436 -25.40 -3.33 7.64
C ALA A 436 -26.73 -3.00 8.34
N GLY A 437 -27.35 -3.97 8.98
CA GLY A 437 -28.68 -3.89 9.57
C GLY A 437 -28.96 -2.51 10.12
N GLN A 438 -30.08 -1.92 9.66
CA GLN A 438 -30.49 -0.55 9.97
C GLN A 438 -30.29 -0.30 11.47
N PRO A 439 -29.50 0.72 11.88
CA PRO A 439 -29.48 1.10 13.29
C PRO A 439 -30.94 1.35 13.66
N GLY A 440 -31.43 0.69 14.70
CA GLY A 440 -32.82 0.77 15.06
C GLY A 440 -33.24 2.24 15.18
N ALA A 441 -34.40 2.60 14.67
CA ALA A 441 -34.91 3.98 14.70
C ALA A 441 -34.82 4.58 16.11
N GLU A 442 -35.03 3.78 17.14
CA GLU A 442 -34.89 4.16 18.56
C GLU A 442 -33.48 4.64 18.92
N TRP A 443 -32.44 3.98 18.41
CA TRP A 443 -31.06 4.42 18.64
C TRP A 443 -30.77 5.74 17.93
N LEU A 444 -31.23 5.91 16.69
CA LEU A 444 -31.09 7.19 15.96
C LEU A 444 -31.83 8.32 16.65
N HIS A 445 -33.02 8.08 17.16
CA HIS A 445 -33.75 9.07 17.97
C HIS A 445 -33.01 9.45 19.26
N SER A 446 -32.34 8.49 19.91
CA SER A 446 -31.49 8.79 21.08
C SER A 446 -30.27 9.67 20.71
N GLN A 447 -29.72 9.53 19.49
CA GLN A 447 -28.60 10.37 19.02
C GLN A 447 -29.03 11.82 18.73
N LEU A 448 -30.30 12.10 18.47
CA LEU A 448 -30.82 13.48 18.36
C LEU A 448 -30.77 14.24 19.69
N GLN A 449 -30.65 13.54 20.82
CA GLN A 449 -30.50 14.14 22.15
C GLN A 449 -29.04 14.17 22.64
N SER A 450 -28.07 13.84 21.75
CA SER A 450 -26.64 13.84 22.05
C SER A 450 -26.11 15.26 22.30
N GLU A 451 -25.07 15.39 23.12
CA GLU A 451 -24.36 16.67 23.31
C GLU A 451 -23.42 16.99 22.12
N HIS A 452 -23.20 16.05 21.18
CA HIS A 452 -22.28 16.22 20.06
C HIS A 452 -23.01 16.65 18.78
N PRO A 453 -22.79 17.88 18.26
CA PRO A 453 -23.46 18.38 17.06
C PRO A 453 -23.34 17.46 15.83
N GLY A 454 -22.18 16.84 15.65
CA GLY A 454 -21.94 15.89 14.54
C GLY A 454 -22.82 14.63 14.60
N ALA A 455 -23.10 14.13 15.82
CA ALA A 455 -23.97 12.97 16.00
C ALA A 455 -25.42 13.32 15.71
N ILE A 456 -25.87 14.51 16.14
CA ILE A 456 -27.23 15.03 15.87
C ILE A 456 -27.42 15.23 14.37
N SER A 457 -26.48 15.86 13.68
CA SER A 457 -26.54 16.12 12.23
C SER A 457 -26.59 14.83 11.43
N ALA A 458 -25.76 13.83 11.79
CA ALA A 458 -25.74 12.53 11.11
C ALA A 458 -27.03 11.73 11.34
N ALA A 459 -27.51 11.68 12.57
CA ALA A 459 -28.76 11.00 12.92
C ALA A 459 -29.96 11.66 12.26
N PHE A 460 -30.00 13.01 12.23
CA PHE A 460 -31.03 13.80 11.57
C PHE A 460 -31.07 13.52 10.06
N ALA A 461 -29.93 13.59 9.38
CA ALA A 461 -29.83 13.33 7.93
C ALA A 461 -30.29 11.90 7.56
N TYR A 462 -29.98 10.92 8.42
CA TYR A 462 -30.40 9.54 8.19
C TYR A 462 -31.92 9.36 8.41
N LEU A 463 -32.47 9.88 9.53
CA LEU A 463 -33.91 9.82 9.83
C LEU A 463 -34.75 10.59 8.80
N GLU A 464 -34.26 11.72 8.30
CA GLU A 464 -34.88 12.45 7.21
C GLU A 464 -34.95 11.64 5.90
N ARG A 465 -33.89 10.91 5.58
CA ARG A 465 -33.82 10.07 4.39
C ARG A 465 -34.84 8.92 4.41
N ILE A 466 -35.12 8.37 5.59
CA ILE A 466 -36.11 7.30 5.76
C ILE A 466 -37.55 7.83 6.03
N GLY A 467 -37.72 9.16 6.10
CA GLY A 467 -39.02 9.78 6.25
C GLY A 467 -39.60 9.72 7.68
N GLU A 468 -38.79 9.48 8.70
CA GLU A 468 -39.21 9.30 10.10
C GLU A 468 -39.10 10.55 10.96
N ILE A 469 -38.91 11.77 10.39
CA ILE A 469 -38.90 13.01 11.16
C ILE A 469 -40.24 13.78 10.99
N PRO A 470 -41.10 13.80 12.02
CA PRO A 470 -42.30 14.61 12.01
C PRO A 470 -41.97 16.10 12.17
N ASP A 471 -42.83 16.98 11.62
CA ASP A 471 -42.55 18.43 11.54
C ASP A 471 -42.56 19.12 12.91
N ASP A 472 -43.32 18.62 13.89
CA ASP A 472 -43.36 19.12 15.28
C ASP A 472 -42.03 18.88 16.01
N MET A 473 -41.29 17.83 15.64
CA MET A 473 -39.99 17.53 16.21
C MET A 473 -38.95 18.60 15.83
N LEU A 474 -39.04 19.23 14.64
CA LEU A 474 -38.17 20.33 14.23
C LEU A 474 -38.21 21.49 15.21
N VAL A 475 -39.41 21.84 15.70
CA VAL A 475 -39.59 22.92 16.69
C VAL A 475 -39.05 22.54 18.05
N THR A 476 -39.21 21.29 18.45
CA THR A 476 -38.70 20.80 19.74
C THR A 476 -37.17 20.84 19.76
N LEU A 477 -36.53 20.38 18.70
CA LEU A 477 -35.07 20.38 18.54
C LEU A 477 -34.51 21.81 18.43
N LEU A 478 -35.24 22.73 17.77
CA LEU A 478 -34.83 24.13 17.58
C LEU A 478 -34.60 24.88 18.91
N ARG A 479 -35.32 24.49 19.97
CA ARG A 479 -35.20 25.15 21.30
C ARG A 479 -33.95 24.80 22.07
N SER A 480 -33.37 23.60 21.85
CA SER A 480 -32.27 23.06 22.66
C SER A 480 -30.98 22.86 21.88
N ALA A 481 -30.96 23.10 20.58
CA ALA A 481 -29.81 22.77 19.70
C ALA A 481 -28.69 23.84 19.75
N ALA A 482 -27.47 23.41 19.45
CA ALA A 482 -26.33 24.28 19.19
C ALA A 482 -26.59 25.18 17.94
N PRO A 483 -25.93 26.36 17.83
CA PRO A 483 -26.18 27.31 16.74
C PRO A 483 -26.12 26.70 15.33
N GLU A 484 -25.20 25.80 15.07
CA GLU A 484 -25.02 25.12 13.76
C GLU A 484 -26.26 24.25 13.45
N ILE A 485 -26.78 23.55 14.44
CA ILE A 485 -27.98 22.71 14.32
C ILE A 485 -29.23 23.60 14.18
N GLN A 486 -29.31 24.72 14.90
CA GLN A 486 -30.41 25.68 14.75
C GLN A 486 -30.49 26.20 13.30
N VAL A 487 -29.39 26.56 12.67
CA VAL A 487 -29.34 26.97 11.27
C VAL A 487 -29.87 25.88 10.35
N MET A 488 -29.41 24.64 10.51
CA MET A 488 -29.86 23.50 9.72
C MET A 488 -31.37 23.24 9.88
N LEU A 489 -31.88 23.31 11.11
CA LEU A 489 -33.30 23.11 11.38
C LEU A 489 -34.17 24.27 10.77
N LEU A 490 -33.70 25.50 10.86
CA LEU A 490 -34.36 26.67 10.24
C LEU A 490 -34.44 26.52 8.72
N GLU A 491 -33.37 26.07 8.06
CA GLU A 491 -33.36 25.75 6.63
C GLU A 491 -34.40 24.67 6.27
N ARG A 492 -34.55 23.65 7.13
CA ARG A 492 -35.55 22.59 6.93
C ARG A 492 -36.98 23.08 7.11
N ILE A 493 -37.23 23.91 8.13
CA ILE A 493 -38.52 24.56 8.36
C ILE A 493 -38.88 25.48 7.16
N GLU A 494 -37.92 26.23 6.64
CA GLU A 494 -38.05 27.07 5.44
C GLU A 494 -38.43 26.19 4.22
N HIS A 495 -37.73 25.12 3.99
CA HIS A 495 -37.95 24.23 2.84
C HIS A 495 -39.31 23.51 2.87
N ARG A 496 -39.74 23.07 4.08
CA ARG A 496 -41.02 22.40 4.29
C ARG A 496 -42.18 23.37 4.43
N ARG A 497 -41.94 24.69 4.54
CA ARG A 497 -42.92 25.75 4.82
C ARG A 497 -43.81 25.44 6.03
N TYR A 498 -43.16 24.99 7.11
CA TYR A 498 -43.90 24.61 8.34
C TYR A 498 -44.30 25.81 9.18
N TYR A 499 -45.49 26.38 8.90
CA TYR A 499 -46.02 27.60 9.52
C TYR A 499 -46.16 27.58 11.06
N PRO A 500 -46.46 26.41 11.71
CA PRO A 500 -46.56 26.37 13.17
C PRO A 500 -45.24 26.68 13.91
N ALA A 501 -44.10 26.70 13.23
CA ALA A 501 -42.81 27.06 13.81
C ALA A 501 -42.63 28.57 14.00
N LEU A 502 -43.42 29.42 13.32
CA LEU A 502 -43.25 30.88 13.29
C LEU A 502 -43.17 31.56 14.67
N PRO A 503 -44.05 31.25 15.66
CA PRO A 503 -43.96 31.83 17.01
C PRO A 503 -42.62 31.52 17.73
N HIS A 504 -41.93 30.48 17.32
CA HIS A 504 -40.64 30.07 17.90
C HIS A 504 -39.46 30.69 17.17
N ILE A 505 -39.62 31.11 15.91
CA ILE A 505 -38.60 31.73 15.08
C ILE A 505 -38.47 33.22 15.32
N LEU A 506 -39.60 33.95 15.48
CA LEU A 506 -39.60 35.38 15.67
C LEU A 506 -38.74 35.88 16.85
N PRO A 507 -38.72 35.22 18.02
CA PRO A 507 -37.82 35.57 19.11
C PRO A 507 -36.34 35.40 18.78
N LEU A 508 -35.97 34.45 17.89
CA LEU A 508 -34.60 34.23 17.49
C LEU A 508 -34.03 35.39 16.67
N ILE A 509 -34.84 36.10 15.91
CA ILE A 509 -34.43 37.27 15.11
C ILE A 509 -33.95 38.40 16.03
N THR A 510 -34.70 38.67 17.11
CA THR A 510 -34.49 39.84 17.99
C THR A 510 -33.61 39.54 19.18
N ARG A 511 -33.65 38.33 19.73
CA ARG A 511 -33.00 37.94 21.00
C ARG A 511 -31.90 36.88 20.81
N GLY A 512 -31.68 36.36 19.60
CA GLY A 512 -30.66 35.37 19.33
C GLY A 512 -29.24 35.92 19.57
N LEU A 513 -28.41 35.19 20.28
CA LEU A 513 -27.02 35.56 20.57
C LEU A 513 -26.08 35.41 19.37
N ASN A 514 -26.40 34.50 18.46
CA ASN A 514 -25.56 34.19 17.29
C ASN A 514 -26.11 34.84 16.02
N LEU A 515 -25.28 35.62 15.31
CA LEU A 515 -25.67 36.37 14.12
C LEU A 515 -26.16 35.47 12.99
N THR A 516 -25.52 34.34 12.74
CA THR A 516 -25.91 33.40 11.67
C THR A 516 -27.29 32.77 11.92
N VAL A 517 -27.63 32.47 13.19
CA VAL A 517 -28.97 31.99 13.57
C VAL A 517 -29.99 33.09 13.35
N ARG A 518 -29.71 34.37 13.73
CA ARG A 518 -30.59 35.52 13.50
C ARG A 518 -30.84 35.77 12.02
N GLU A 519 -29.80 35.71 11.21
CA GLU A 519 -29.87 35.82 9.74
C GLU A 519 -30.78 34.74 9.14
N GLN A 520 -30.54 33.48 9.47
CA GLN A 520 -31.34 32.37 8.94
C GLN A 520 -32.78 32.40 9.47
N ALA A 521 -32.98 32.80 10.73
CA ALA A 521 -34.33 32.97 11.30
C ALA A 521 -35.13 34.03 10.55
N LEU A 522 -34.51 35.14 10.14
CA LEU A 522 -35.16 36.18 9.35
C LEU A 522 -35.54 35.69 7.94
N ILE A 523 -34.66 34.95 7.28
CA ILE A 523 -34.94 34.37 5.96
C ILE A 523 -36.07 33.35 6.06
N THR A 524 -36.05 32.46 7.07
CA THR A 524 -37.11 31.48 7.32
C THR A 524 -38.45 32.15 7.66
N ALA A 525 -38.44 33.21 8.46
CA ALA A 525 -39.66 33.97 8.75
C ALA A 525 -40.24 34.65 7.47
N ALA A 526 -39.38 35.20 6.61
CA ALA A 526 -39.80 35.73 5.31
C ALA A 526 -40.43 34.67 4.42
N ALA A 527 -39.94 33.43 4.48
CA ALA A 527 -40.52 32.30 3.74
C ALA A 527 -41.89 31.88 4.24
N LEU A 528 -42.16 32.04 5.54
CA LEU A 528 -43.44 31.66 6.17
C LEU A 528 -44.50 32.78 6.15
N GLU A 529 -44.12 34.03 6.41
CA GLU A 529 -45.06 35.17 6.44
C GLU A 529 -45.25 35.88 5.12
N GLY A 530 -44.29 35.72 4.17
CA GLY A 530 -44.38 36.35 2.85
C GLY A 530 -44.57 37.87 2.93
N GLU A 531 -45.70 38.33 2.46
CA GLU A 531 -46.06 39.78 2.36
C GLU A 531 -46.22 40.47 3.72
N HIS A 532 -46.49 39.76 4.79
CA HIS A 532 -46.80 40.31 6.12
C HIS A 532 -45.53 40.66 6.91
N LEU A 533 -44.38 40.07 6.58
CA LEU A 533 -43.14 40.41 7.27
C LEU A 533 -42.59 41.75 6.69
N HIS A 534 -42.55 42.81 7.51
CA HIS A 534 -41.98 44.10 7.09
C HIS A 534 -40.42 44.00 7.06
N VAL A 535 -39.89 43.29 6.07
CA VAL A 535 -38.45 43.08 5.84
C VAL A 535 -37.71 44.42 5.74
N GLY A 536 -38.40 45.49 5.31
CA GLY A 536 -37.88 46.86 5.22
C GLY A 536 -37.27 47.40 6.52
N ASN A 537 -37.78 46.95 7.67
CA ASN A 537 -37.26 47.36 8.99
C ASN A 537 -35.84 46.86 9.28
N PHE A 538 -35.37 45.85 8.54
CA PHE A 538 -34.05 45.18 8.75
C PHE A 538 -33.06 45.53 7.64
N LEU A 539 -33.37 46.44 6.71
CA LEU A 539 -32.50 46.83 5.59
C LEU A 539 -31.28 47.68 6.02
N ARG A 540 -31.16 47.99 7.30
CA ARG A 540 -30.03 48.71 7.91
C ARG A 540 -29.51 47.91 9.12
N GLY A 541 -28.18 47.83 9.26
CA GLY A 541 -27.54 47.14 10.38
C GLY A 541 -27.19 45.68 10.08
N ASP A 542 -26.94 44.86 11.13
CA ASP A 542 -26.35 43.50 11.04
C ASP A 542 -27.20 42.51 10.25
N LEU A 543 -28.52 42.73 10.12
CA LEU A 543 -29.41 41.81 9.41
C LEU A 543 -29.70 42.23 7.96
N GLN A 544 -29.03 43.27 7.44
CA GLN A 544 -29.27 43.81 6.09
C GLN A 544 -29.14 42.71 5.01
N LYS A 545 -28.13 41.87 5.11
CA LYS A 545 -27.92 40.75 4.18
C LYS A 545 -29.14 39.81 4.17
N ALA A 546 -29.56 39.33 5.34
CA ALA A 546 -30.68 38.41 5.47
C ALA A 546 -32.01 39.01 5.02
N ALA A 547 -32.20 40.33 5.28
CA ALA A 547 -33.38 41.07 4.84
C ALA A 547 -33.44 41.17 3.31
N LEU A 548 -32.34 41.45 2.64
CA LEU A 548 -32.24 41.46 1.18
C LEU A 548 -32.49 40.08 0.60
N VAL A 549 -31.90 39.02 1.18
CA VAL A 549 -32.09 37.63 0.73
C VAL A 549 -33.55 37.21 0.87
N GLY A 550 -34.12 37.36 2.06
CA GLY A 550 -35.53 36.99 2.33
C GLY A 550 -36.52 37.78 1.48
N GLY A 551 -36.30 39.09 1.33
CA GLY A 551 -37.16 39.97 0.53
C GLY A 551 -37.10 39.70 -0.96
N LEU A 552 -35.92 39.42 -1.53
CA LEU A 552 -35.77 39.08 -2.94
C LEU A 552 -36.31 37.69 -3.25
N ARG A 553 -36.19 36.74 -2.31
CA ARG A 553 -36.59 35.33 -2.52
C ARG A 553 -38.08 35.11 -2.29
N TYR A 554 -38.69 35.78 -1.29
CA TYR A 554 -40.03 35.52 -0.81
C TYR A 554 -40.97 36.76 -0.76
N GLY A 555 -40.38 37.96 -0.88
CA GLY A 555 -41.16 39.21 -0.79
C GLY A 555 -42.05 39.50 -2.00
N ASP A 556 -43.08 40.40 -1.82
CA ASP A 556 -43.97 40.83 -2.86
C ASP A 556 -43.24 41.54 -4.01
N LEU A 557 -43.79 41.45 -5.22
CA LEU A 557 -43.31 42.11 -6.42
C LEU A 557 -43.16 43.64 -6.24
N ARG A 558 -43.94 44.27 -5.36
CA ARG A 558 -43.89 45.71 -5.03
C ARG A 558 -42.62 46.11 -4.26
N LEU A 559 -42.09 45.22 -3.44
CA LEU A 559 -40.87 45.44 -2.64
C LEU A 559 -39.59 45.17 -3.44
N GLN A 560 -39.68 44.45 -4.53
CA GLN A 560 -38.49 43.97 -5.25
C GLN A 560 -37.75 45.09 -6.00
N GLY A 561 -38.43 46.10 -6.54
CA GLY A 561 -37.77 47.25 -7.17
C GLY A 561 -36.83 48.00 -6.21
N PRO A 562 -37.31 48.42 -5.04
CA PRO A 562 -36.46 49.02 -4.02
C PRO A 562 -35.32 48.16 -3.53
N LEU A 563 -35.48 46.84 -3.46
CA LEU A 563 -34.43 45.92 -3.03
C LEU A 563 -33.34 45.75 -4.10
N VAL A 564 -33.71 45.73 -5.38
CA VAL A 564 -32.75 45.72 -6.50
C VAL A 564 -31.99 47.05 -6.56
N GLU A 565 -32.62 48.18 -6.30
CA GLU A 565 -31.94 49.48 -6.21
C GLU A 565 -30.90 49.52 -5.08
N GLN A 566 -31.20 48.91 -3.93
CA GLN A 566 -30.24 48.74 -2.85
C GLN A 566 -29.06 47.85 -3.28
N LEU A 567 -29.30 46.78 -4.03
CA LEU A 567 -28.20 46.00 -4.62
C LEU A 567 -27.32 46.82 -5.54
N HIS A 568 -27.92 47.65 -6.40
CA HIS A 568 -27.16 48.59 -7.25
C HIS A 568 -26.27 49.53 -6.44
N THR A 569 -26.74 50.01 -5.29
CA THR A 569 -26.00 50.88 -4.40
C THR A 569 -24.79 50.14 -3.77
N LEU A 570 -25.02 48.90 -3.33
CA LEU A 570 -23.97 48.06 -2.75
C LEU A 570 -22.89 47.69 -3.79
N ILE A 571 -23.26 47.39 -5.03
CA ILE A 571 -22.33 47.03 -6.11
C ILE A 571 -21.46 48.22 -6.54
N ARG A 572 -21.99 49.47 -6.48
CA ARG A 572 -21.28 50.71 -6.81
C ARG A 572 -20.44 51.24 -5.66
N ALA A 573 -20.48 50.61 -4.47
CA ALA A 573 -19.70 51.04 -3.34
C ALA A 573 -18.20 50.85 -3.57
N ASP A 574 -17.37 51.78 -3.13
CA ASP A 574 -15.91 51.70 -3.22
C ASP A 574 -15.35 50.57 -2.34
N ASP A 575 -16.05 50.23 -1.26
CA ASP A 575 -15.67 49.18 -0.32
C ASP A 575 -15.94 47.78 -0.87
N PRO A 576 -14.90 46.92 -0.99
CA PRO A 576 -15.05 45.52 -1.45
C PRO A 576 -16.01 44.69 -0.60
N LYS A 577 -16.12 44.97 0.72
CA LYS A 577 -17.02 44.23 1.62
C LYS A 577 -18.49 44.43 1.24
N SER A 578 -18.88 45.65 0.87
CA SER A 578 -20.22 45.95 0.40
C SER A 578 -20.53 45.25 -0.94
N ARG A 579 -19.61 45.28 -1.89
CA ARG A 579 -19.77 44.59 -3.17
C ARG A 579 -19.85 43.07 -2.99
N ARG A 580 -19.02 42.51 -2.09
CA ARG A 580 -19.06 41.08 -1.74
C ARG A 580 -20.41 40.70 -1.09
N MET A 581 -20.93 41.52 -0.18
CA MET A 581 -22.25 41.31 0.41
C MET A 581 -23.33 41.28 -0.67
N ALA A 582 -23.30 42.17 -1.66
CA ALA A 582 -24.24 42.13 -2.78
C ALA A 582 -24.15 40.81 -3.58
N ALA A 583 -22.94 40.32 -3.87
CA ALA A 583 -22.73 39.03 -4.53
C ALA A 583 -23.28 37.86 -3.69
N GLN A 584 -23.07 37.87 -2.37
CA GLN A 584 -23.64 36.87 -1.44
C GLN A 584 -25.14 36.89 -1.40
N VAL A 585 -25.76 38.08 -1.40
CA VAL A 585 -27.22 38.23 -1.44
C VAL A 585 -27.77 37.61 -2.73
N ILE A 586 -27.16 37.86 -3.88
CA ILE A 586 -27.58 37.27 -5.15
C ILE A 586 -27.43 35.73 -5.12
N THR A 587 -26.30 35.22 -4.60
CA THR A 587 -26.07 33.78 -4.45
C THR A 587 -27.13 33.11 -3.59
N GLN A 588 -27.44 33.69 -2.43
CA GLN A 588 -28.38 33.13 -1.46
C GLN A 588 -29.84 33.31 -1.90
N SER A 589 -30.20 34.42 -2.54
CA SER A 589 -31.58 34.68 -2.98
C SER A 589 -32.04 33.81 -4.13
N LYS A 590 -31.12 33.26 -4.95
CA LYS A 590 -31.39 32.40 -6.12
C LYS A 590 -32.38 33.04 -7.14
N VAL A 591 -32.43 34.34 -7.23
CA VAL A 591 -33.34 35.07 -8.11
C VAL A 591 -32.87 34.95 -9.56
N ASN A 592 -33.77 34.57 -10.46
CA ASN A 592 -33.52 34.45 -11.89
C ASN A 592 -34.23 35.57 -12.68
N ARG A 593 -33.52 36.70 -12.92
CA ARG A 593 -33.99 37.85 -13.66
C ARG A 593 -32.88 38.48 -14.46
N GLY A 594 -33.18 38.99 -15.65
CA GLY A 594 -32.17 39.58 -16.52
C GLY A 594 -31.48 40.84 -15.94
N GLU A 595 -32.17 41.59 -15.07
CA GLU A 595 -31.57 42.70 -14.32
C GLU A 595 -30.42 42.23 -13.39
N ILE A 596 -30.61 41.09 -12.76
CA ILE A 596 -29.58 40.47 -11.87
C ILE A 596 -28.39 39.96 -12.71
N ASP A 597 -28.61 39.50 -13.94
CA ASP A 597 -27.53 39.03 -14.82
C ASP A 597 -26.62 40.19 -15.23
N ALA A 598 -27.14 41.38 -15.45
CA ALA A 598 -26.35 42.59 -15.70
C ALA A 598 -25.50 43.00 -14.48
N LEU A 599 -26.06 42.86 -13.26
CA LEU A 599 -25.32 43.11 -12.00
C LEU A 599 -24.21 42.08 -11.78
N LEU A 600 -24.51 40.82 -12.04
CA LEU A 600 -23.52 39.74 -11.96
C LEU A 600 -22.39 39.89 -12.96
N LEU A 601 -22.68 40.40 -14.17
CA LEU A 601 -21.63 40.64 -15.17
C LEU A 601 -20.64 41.69 -14.63
N THR A 602 -21.09 42.72 -13.94
CA THR A 602 -20.22 43.72 -13.29
C THR A 602 -19.42 43.11 -12.16
N LEU A 603 -20.03 42.30 -11.29
CA LEU A 603 -19.34 41.62 -10.19
C LEU A 603 -18.38 40.53 -10.65
N LEU A 604 -18.69 39.84 -11.75
CA LEU A 604 -17.78 38.91 -12.38
C LEU A 604 -16.50 39.59 -12.86
N GLN A 605 -16.52 40.86 -13.18
CA GLN A 605 -15.36 41.63 -13.64
C GLN A 605 -14.68 42.40 -12.49
N ASP A 606 -15.11 42.21 -11.24
CA ASP A 606 -14.53 42.89 -10.08
C ASP A 606 -13.03 42.61 -9.92
N THR A 607 -12.31 43.60 -9.45
CA THR A 607 -10.90 43.51 -9.12
C THR A 607 -10.63 42.71 -7.84
N ASP A 608 -11.59 42.69 -6.91
CA ASP A 608 -11.52 41.85 -5.71
C ASP A 608 -11.89 40.41 -6.06
N HIS A 609 -10.93 39.52 -5.92
CA HIS A 609 -11.09 38.10 -6.27
C HIS A 609 -12.16 37.39 -5.46
N GLU A 610 -12.38 37.79 -4.18
CA GLU A 610 -13.40 37.16 -3.36
C GLU A 610 -14.80 37.58 -3.80
N THR A 611 -14.99 38.85 -4.18
CA THR A 611 -16.22 39.35 -4.78
C THR A 611 -16.53 38.65 -6.10
N ALA A 612 -15.56 38.55 -6.99
CA ALA A 612 -15.71 37.82 -8.22
C ALA A 612 -16.02 36.33 -8.01
N ALA A 613 -15.38 35.67 -7.04
CA ALA A 613 -15.65 34.29 -6.67
C ALA A 613 -17.09 34.06 -6.18
N GLU A 614 -17.62 34.98 -5.37
CA GLU A 614 -19.03 34.94 -4.96
C GLU A 614 -19.97 35.12 -6.15
N ALA A 615 -19.67 36.04 -7.05
CA ALA A 615 -20.47 36.25 -8.28
C ALA A 615 -20.46 35.00 -9.18
N ILE A 616 -19.32 34.27 -9.25
CA ILE A 616 -19.22 32.98 -9.96
C ILE A 616 -20.13 31.93 -9.31
N ARG A 617 -20.12 31.83 -7.97
CA ARG A 617 -21.04 30.94 -7.23
C ARG A 617 -22.51 31.25 -7.49
N ALA A 618 -22.87 32.53 -7.60
CA ALA A 618 -24.23 32.97 -7.94
C ALA A 618 -24.67 32.51 -9.36
N CYS A 619 -23.74 32.15 -10.23
CA CYS A 619 -24.03 31.58 -11.54
C CYS A 619 -24.28 30.07 -11.51
N ALA A 620 -24.11 29.42 -10.37
CA ALA A 620 -24.31 27.96 -10.22
C ALA A 620 -25.80 27.58 -10.09
N ASP A 621 -26.59 28.41 -9.38
CA ASP A 621 -28.00 28.17 -9.14
C ASP A 621 -28.73 29.52 -8.93
N PRO A 622 -29.55 29.96 -9.91
CA PRO A 622 -29.83 29.32 -11.21
C PRO A 622 -28.72 29.42 -12.25
N ILE A 623 -28.67 28.43 -13.15
CA ILE A 623 -27.76 28.45 -14.28
C ILE A 623 -28.02 29.61 -15.23
N ARG A 624 -27.01 30.40 -15.56
CA ARG A 624 -27.07 31.64 -16.36
C ARG A 624 -26.28 31.53 -17.66
N PRO A 625 -26.92 31.05 -18.76
CA PRO A 625 -26.22 30.79 -20.00
C PRO A 625 -25.50 32.00 -20.60
N GLU A 626 -26.06 33.20 -20.39
CA GLU A 626 -25.56 34.46 -20.94
C GLU A 626 -24.17 34.82 -20.38
N LEU A 627 -23.88 34.37 -19.17
CA LEU A 627 -22.61 34.65 -18.50
C LEU A 627 -21.54 33.59 -18.75
N LEU A 628 -21.87 32.50 -19.48
CA LEU A 628 -20.98 31.35 -19.72
C LEU A 628 -19.65 31.76 -20.40
N SER A 629 -19.74 32.60 -21.44
CA SER A 629 -18.55 33.05 -22.20
C SER A 629 -17.62 33.89 -21.32
N THR A 630 -18.16 34.74 -20.45
CA THR A 630 -17.38 35.56 -19.50
C THR A 630 -16.69 34.67 -18.45
N MET A 631 -17.37 33.65 -17.94
CA MET A 631 -16.74 32.70 -17.01
C MET A 631 -15.64 31.89 -17.65
N ILE A 632 -15.80 31.42 -18.89
CA ILE A 632 -14.76 30.67 -19.63
C ILE A 632 -13.55 31.54 -19.89
N SER A 633 -13.71 32.80 -20.30
CA SER A 633 -12.57 33.68 -20.57
C SER A 633 -11.71 33.99 -19.33
N ARG A 634 -12.25 33.81 -18.12
CA ARG A 634 -11.52 34.04 -16.86
C ARG A 634 -10.89 32.77 -16.27
N LEU A 635 -10.95 31.64 -16.96
CA LEU A 635 -10.28 30.40 -16.54
C LEU A 635 -8.74 30.49 -16.52
N ASP A 636 -8.17 31.51 -17.17
CA ASP A 636 -6.74 31.82 -17.10
C ASP A 636 -6.34 32.45 -15.75
N GLN A 637 -7.28 33.03 -15.02
CA GLN A 637 -7.05 33.62 -13.71
C GLN A 637 -6.97 32.54 -12.63
N MET A 638 -5.80 32.37 -12.07
CA MET A 638 -5.48 31.27 -11.15
C MET A 638 -6.33 31.34 -9.89
N ALA A 639 -6.53 32.53 -9.34
CA ALA A 639 -7.35 32.80 -8.15
C ALA A 639 -8.82 32.33 -8.27
N LEU A 640 -9.40 32.43 -9.45
CA LEU A 640 -10.79 32.11 -9.71
C LEU A 640 -11.02 30.71 -10.30
N ARG A 641 -9.94 30.06 -10.79
CA ARG A 641 -10.01 28.82 -11.56
C ARG A 641 -10.74 27.69 -10.83
N GLY A 642 -10.51 27.50 -9.52
CA GLY A 642 -11.16 26.47 -8.72
C GLY A 642 -12.67 26.60 -8.68
N VAL A 643 -13.14 27.80 -8.39
CA VAL A 643 -14.57 28.14 -8.32
C VAL A 643 -15.20 28.06 -9.70
N LEU A 644 -14.51 28.58 -10.74
CA LEU A 644 -14.97 28.50 -12.14
C LEU A 644 -15.14 27.06 -12.59
N ILE A 645 -14.18 26.16 -12.33
CA ILE A 645 -14.28 24.74 -12.70
C ILE A 645 -15.47 24.09 -11.99
N GLN A 646 -15.68 24.39 -10.71
CA GLN A 646 -16.80 23.87 -9.96
C GLN A 646 -18.13 24.35 -10.54
N THR A 647 -18.30 25.64 -10.79
CA THR A 647 -19.50 26.23 -11.33
C THR A 647 -19.75 25.76 -12.77
N LEU A 648 -18.73 25.83 -13.65
CA LEU A 648 -18.84 25.39 -15.04
C LEU A 648 -19.17 23.91 -15.19
N SER A 649 -18.77 23.06 -14.24
CA SER A 649 -19.13 21.63 -14.26
C SER A 649 -20.64 21.40 -14.20
N LEU A 650 -21.42 22.32 -13.60
CA LEU A 650 -22.88 22.27 -13.54
C LEU A 650 -23.55 22.61 -14.88
N TYR A 651 -22.85 23.30 -15.79
CA TYR A 651 -23.37 23.70 -17.11
C TYR A 651 -23.40 22.55 -18.13
N GLY A 652 -22.75 21.43 -17.85
CA GLY A 652 -22.85 20.16 -18.57
C GLY A 652 -22.87 20.29 -20.09
N GLU A 653 -24.06 20.06 -20.68
CA GLU A 653 -24.26 20.12 -22.13
C GLU A 653 -23.99 21.50 -22.78
N ARG A 654 -24.26 22.60 -22.04
CA ARG A 654 -24.05 23.96 -22.56
C ARG A 654 -22.54 24.24 -22.69
N LEU A 655 -21.75 23.87 -21.67
CA LEU A 655 -20.29 23.96 -21.73
C LEU A 655 -19.72 23.09 -22.85
N LEU A 656 -20.27 21.86 -23.04
CA LEU A 656 -19.88 20.99 -24.13
C LEU A 656 -20.15 21.58 -25.51
N ARG A 657 -21.31 22.20 -25.70
CA ARG A 657 -21.62 22.89 -26.98
C ARG A 657 -20.62 24.00 -27.30
N GLN A 658 -20.24 24.79 -26.30
CA GLN A 658 -19.23 25.83 -26.48
C GLN A 658 -17.84 25.23 -26.76
N ALA A 659 -17.47 24.14 -26.04
CA ALA A 659 -16.23 23.43 -26.28
C ALA A 659 -16.16 22.83 -27.69
N ARG A 660 -17.20 22.21 -28.20
CA ARG A 660 -17.23 21.67 -29.57
C ARG A 660 -17.01 22.74 -30.62
N ARG A 661 -17.46 24.00 -30.37
CA ARG A 661 -17.33 25.09 -31.32
C ARG A 661 -15.96 25.75 -31.30
N ASP A 662 -15.45 26.06 -30.11
CA ASP A 662 -14.35 27.04 -29.97
C ASP A 662 -13.14 26.49 -29.16
N PHE A 663 -13.09 25.18 -28.81
CA PHE A 663 -12.07 24.63 -27.91
C PHE A 663 -10.65 24.95 -28.34
N SER A 664 -10.33 24.78 -29.64
CA SER A 664 -8.99 24.99 -30.19
C SER A 664 -8.60 26.48 -30.30
N ALA A 665 -9.55 27.41 -30.22
CA ALA A 665 -9.29 28.84 -30.26
C ALA A 665 -8.88 29.40 -28.88
N TYR A 666 -9.17 28.68 -27.78
CA TYR A 666 -8.80 29.12 -26.44
C TYR A 666 -7.33 28.85 -26.11
N SER A 667 -6.79 29.65 -25.21
CA SER A 667 -5.42 29.45 -24.69
C SER A 667 -5.29 28.08 -23.97
N PRO A 668 -4.08 27.48 -23.93
CA PRO A 668 -3.88 26.19 -23.23
C PRO A 668 -4.33 26.18 -21.77
N LEU A 669 -4.26 27.33 -21.09
CA LEU A 669 -4.71 27.45 -19.70
C LEU A 669 -6.23 27.34 -19.57
N ILE A 670 -6.97 28.00 -20.46
CA ILE A 670 -8.43 27.92 -20.54
C ILE A 670 -8.87 26.52 -20.95
N GLN A 671 -8.20 25.91 -21.95
CA GLN A 671 -8.47 24.53 -22.37
C GLN A 671 -8.32 23.54 -21.22
N ARG A 672 -7.27 23.66 -20.38
CA ARG A 672 -7.07 22.84 -19.17
C ARG A 672 -8.22 22.99 -18.17
N GLY A 673 -8.70 24.23 -17.94
CA GLY A 673 -9.85 24.49 -17.08
C GLY A 673 -11.15 23.87 -17.63
N MET A 674 -11.39 24.01 -18.93
CA MET A 674 -12.55 23.40 -19.58
C MET A 674 -12.52 21.86 -19.53
N ILE A 675 -11.36 21.22 -19.74
CA ILE A 675 -11.19 19.77 -19.59
C ILE A 675 -11.59 19.31 -18.19
N GLN A 676 -11.12 20.02 -17.16
CA GLN A 676 -11.44 19.68 -15.78
C GLN A 676 -12.94 19.86 -15.47
N ALA A 677 -13.56 20.94 -15.95
CA ALA A 677 -14.98 21.20 -15.77
C ALA A 677 -15.85 20.15 -16.50
N LEU A 678 -15.53 19.81 -17.75
CA LEU A 678 -16.22 18.79 -18.54
C LEU A 678 -16.07 17.39 -17.92
N GLY A 679 -14.86 17.02 -17.45
CA GLY A 679 -14.63 15.77 -16.75
C GLY A 679 -15.43 15.65 -15.45
N ARG A 680 -15.48 16.76 -14.68
CA ARG A 680 -16.24 16.83 -13.42
C ARG A 680 -17.75 16.79 -13.63
N SER A 681 -18.25 17.26 -14.78
CA SER A 681 -19.68 17.23 -15.09
C SER A 681 -20.26 15.82 -15.17
N GLY A 682 -19.44 14.83 -15.48
CA GLY A 682 -19.86 13.43 -15.64
C GLY A 682 -20.82 13.17 -16.82
N HIS A 683 -21.08 14.19 -17.65
CA HIS A 683 -22.02 14.05 -18.77
C HIS A 683 -21.43 13.10 -19.83
N PRO A 684 -22.17 12.05 -20.29
CA PRO A 684 -21.62 11.04 -21.19
C PRO A 684 -21.00 11.60 -22.48
N ASP A 685 -21.70 12.56 -23.12
CA ASP A 685 -21.20 13.19 -24.35
C ASP A 685 -19.98 14.08 -24.13
N ALA A 686 -19.83 14.66 -22.93
CA ALA A 686 -18.63 15.42 -22.57
C ALA A 686 -17.44 14.48 -22.40
N LEU A 687 -17.63 13.32 -21.79
CA LEU A 687 -16.59 12.30 -21.64
C LEU A 687 -16.17 11.71 -23.00
N THR A 688 -17.14 11.46 -23.90
CA THR A 688 -16.85 11.06 -25.29
C THR A 688 -16.06 12.12 -26.04
N PHE A 689 -16.39 13.39 -25.87
CA PHE A 689 -15.64 14.52 -26.43
C PHE A 689 -14.20 14.55 -25.90
N LEU A 690 -14.01 14.45 -24.59
CA LEU A 690 -12.68 14.42 -23.97
C LEU A 690 -11.85 13.23 -24.45
N ARG A 691 -12.50 12.07 -24.63
CA ARG A 691 -11.85 10.87 -25.18
C ARG A 691 -11.36 11.09 -26.63
N ALA A 692 -12.21 11.69 -27.47
CA ALA A 692 -11.84 12.05 -28.84
C ALA A 692 -10.72 13.09 -28.89
N GLN A 693 -10.69 14.06 -27.97
CA GLN A 693 -9.58 15.00 -27.84
C GLN A 693 -8.28 14.31 -27.42
N MET A 694 -8.36 13.29 -26.55
CA MET A 694 -7.20 12.51 -26.10
C MET A 694 -6.53 11.73 -27.24
N GLU A 695 -7.29 11.31 -28.27
CA GLU A 695 -6.73 10.71 -29.49
C GLU A 695 -6.03 11.73 -30.39
N ARG A 696 -6.61 12.93 -30.48
CA ARG A 696 -6.10 14.00 -31.37
C ARG A 696 -4.88 14.71 -30.77
N ASP A 697 -4.88 14.90 -29.45
CA ASP A 697 -3.79 15.63 -28.80
C ASP A 697 -2.63 14.68 -28.47
N GLN A 698 -1.53 14.93 -29.17
CA GLN A 698 -0.26 14.24 -28.88
C GLN A 698 0.63 15.02 -27.90
N GLY A 699 0.13 16.11 -27.31
CA GLY A 699 0.93 17.12 -26.63
C GLY A 699 0.59 17.38 -25.16
N SER A 700 0.53 18.68 -24.86
CA SER A 700 0.48 19.21 -23.49
C SER A 700 -0.84 18.98 -22.75
N LEU A 701 -1.93 18.65 -23.44
CA LEU A 701 -3.24 18.42 -22.84
C LEU A 701 -3.52 16.95 -22.50
N TYR A 702 -2.76 16.01 -23.09
CA TYR A 702 -2.94 14.58 -22.87
C TYR A 702 -2.98 14.16 -21.38
N PRO A 703 -2.04 14.63 -20.53
CA PRO A 703 -2.09 14.27 -19.10
C PRO A 703 -3.36 14.74 -18.39
N GLN A 704 -3.86 15.95 -18.74
CA GLN A 704 -5.06 16.53 -18.16
C GLN A 704 -6.32 15.82 -18.67
N LEU A 705 -6.40 15.48 -19.96
CA LEU A 705 -7.49 14.71 -20.53
C LEU A 705 -7.61 13.33 -19.87
N LEU A 706 -6.49 12.62 -19.75
CA LEU A 706 -6.44 11.32 -19.09
C LEU A 706 -6.84 11.40 -17.61
N LYS A 707 -6.33 12.40 -16.89
CA LYS A 707 -6.70 12.64 -15.48
C LYS A 707 -8.19 12.95 -15.33
N ALA A 708 -8.76 13.79 -16.18
CA ALA A 708 -10.18 14.12 -16.17
C ALA A 708 -11.06 12.89 -16.41
N LEU A 709 -10.73 12.05 -17.39
CA LEU A 709 -11.43 10.80 -17.66
C LEU A 709 -11.30 9.79 -16.50
N SER A 710 -10.12 9.64 -15.91
CA SER A 710 -9.90 8.71 -14.79
C SER A 710 -10.66 9.09 -13.51
N LEU A 711 -10.93 10.38 -13.30
CA LEU A 711 -11.68 10.89 -12.15
C LEU A 711 -13.19 10.91 -12.36
N SER A 712 -13.67 10.95 -13.61
CA SER A 712 -15.09 11.04 -13.95
C SER A 712 -15.87 9.73 -13.81
N GLY A 713 -15.18 8.59 -13.59
CA GLY A 713 -15.81 7.27 -13.59
C GLY A 713 -15.99 6.68 -15.01
N TYR A 714 -15.45 7.31 -16.04
CA TYR A 714 -15.46 6.79 -17.42
C TYR A 714 -14.78 5.43 -17.50
N ARG A 715 -15.33 4.55 -18.35
CA ARG A 715 -14.83 3.18 -18.56
C ARG A 715 -14.65 2.91 -20.03
N GLU A 716 -13.62 2.14 -20.34
CA GLU A 716 -13.27 1.77 -21.70
C GLU A 716 -12.77 0.32 -21.78
N GLU A 717 -12.91 -0.30 -22.94
CA GLU A 717 -12.38 -1.63 -23.18
C GLU A 717 -10.84 -1.63 -23.24
N GLU A 718 -10.22 -2.71 -22.79
CA GLU A 718 -8.76 -2.84 -22.75
C GLU A 718 -8.11 -2.59 -24.11
N ASP A 719 -8.71 -3.13 -25.19
CA ASP A 719 -8.11 -3.09 -26.54
C ASP A 719 -7.96 -1.67 -27.11
N SER A 720 -8.86 -0.75 -26.79
CA SER A 720 -8.82 0.64 -27.23
C SER A 720 -7.73 1.49 -26.51
N LEU A 721 -7.24 1.01 -25.37
CA LEU A 721 -6.24 1.69 -24.55
C LEU A 721 -4.78 1.27 -24.86
N PHE A 722 -4.57 0.15 -25.57
CA PHE A 722 -3.20 -0.34 -25.88
C PHE A 722 -2.31 0.68 -26.61
N PRO A 723 -2.79 1.48 -27.56
CA PRO A 723 -1.95 2.51 -28.20
C PRO A 723 -1.36 3.51 -27.19
N PHE A 724 -2.12 3.84 -26.15
CA PHE A 724 -1.67 4.75 -25.10
C PHE A 724 -0.65 4.10 -24.17
N PHE A 725 -0.79 2.80 -23.85
CA PHE A 725 0.25 2.07 -23.09
C PHE A 725 1.56 1.95 -23.89
N GLU A 726 1.52 1.68 -25.18
CA GLU A 726 2.73 1.64 -26.02
C GLU A 726 3.37 3.04 -26.15
N ARG A 727 2.57 4.10 -26.21
CA ARG A 727 3.06 5.48 -26.16
C ARG A 727 3.81 5.78 -24.87
N GLU A 728 3.23 5.42 -23.70
CA GLU A 728 3.88 5.61 -22.40
C GLU A 728 5.15 4.75 -22.27
N LYS A 729 5.16 3.57 -22.86
CA LYS A 729 6.33 2.69 -22.89
C LYS A 729 7.48 3.31 -23.70
N THR A 730 7.21 3.79 -24.90
CA THR A 730 8.21 4.47 -25.74
C THR A 730 8.76 5.70 -25.03
N HIS A 731 7.88 6.51 -24.43
CA HIS A 731 8.28 7.69 -23.66
C HIS A 731 9.16 7.32 -22.46
N SER A 732 8.76 6.35 -21.66
CA SER A 732 9.50 5.87 -20.47
C SER A 732 10.87 5.30 -20.88
N GLN A 733 10.95 4.53 -21.97
CA GLN A 733 12.20 4.00 -22.49
C GLN A 733 13.17 5.12 -22.91
N THR A 734 12.69 6.13 -23.66
CA THR A 734 13.50 7.28 -24.06
C THR A 734 14.06 8.03 -22.84
N VAL A 735 13.22 8.29 -21.83
CA VAL A 735 13.67 8.99 -20.62
C VAL A 735 14.65 8.12 -19.81
N THR A 736 14.45 6.81 -19.76
CA THR A 736 15.37 5.88 -19.09
C THR A 736 16.74 5.83 -19.76
N GLU A 737 16.78 5.83 -21.09
CA GLU A 737 18.04 5.88 -21.85
C GLU A 737 18.79 7.19 -21.59
N LEU A 738 18.08 8.32 -21.63
CA LEU A 738 18.66 9.62 -21.28
C LEU A 738 19.25 9.64 -19.87
N LEU A 739 18.57 9.07 -18.90
CA LEU A 739 19.05 8.98 -17.51
C LEU A 739 20.31 8.10 -17.36
N LYS A 740 20.43 7.04 -18.16
CA LYS A 740 21.63 6.17 -18.18
C LYS A 740 22.84 6.86 -18.82
N GLU A 741 22.62 7.74 -19.78
CA GLU A 741 23.67 8.46 -20.47
C GLU A 741 24.09 9.74 -19.73
N MET A 742 23.21 10.32 -18.89
CA MET A 742 23.42 11.62 -18.26
C MET A 742 24.31 11.52 -17.01
N PRO A 743 25.44 12.22 -16.93
CA PRO A 743 26.32 12.26 -15.77
C PRO A 743 25.62 12.74 -14.49
N LYS A 744 26.08 12.25 -13.33
CA LYS A 744 25.52 12.64 -12.02
C LYS A 744 25.65 14.13 -11.70
N LYS A 745 26.64 14.82 -12.27
CA LYS A 745 26.88 16.26 -12.06
C LYS A 745 25.73 17.15 -12.56
N HIS A 746 24.93 16.70 -13.55
CA HIS A 746 23.78 17.45 -14.10
C HIS A 746 22.52 17.18 -13.27
N VAL A 747 22.53 17.61 -12.01
CA VAL A 747 21.50 17.26 -11.01
C VAL A 747 20.11 17.70 -11.43
N PHE A 748 19.93 18.93 -11.91
CA PHE A 748 18.61 19.47 -12.28
C PHE A 748 17.97 18.72 -13.44
N LEU A 749 18.71 18.50 -14.53
CA LEU A 749 18.18 17.75 -15.66
C LEU A 749 17.86 16.30 -15.28
N ARG A 750 18.71 15.67 -14.47
CA ARG A 750 18.43 14.32 -13.98
C ARG A 750 17.18 14.27 -13.10
N THR A 751 17.01 15.24 -12.20
CA THR A 751 15.81 15.32 -11.35
C THR A 751 14.56 15.53 -12.20
N ALA A 752 14.60 16.42 -13.18
CA ALA A 752 13.48 16.68 -14.09
C ALA A 752 13.11 15.43 -14.92
N LEU A 753 14.09 14.67 -15.41
CA LEU A 753 13.86 13.40 -16.11
C LEU A 753 13.30 12.32 -15.17
N GLN A 754 13.72 12.28 -13.91
CA GLN A 754 13.16 11.38 -12.91
C GLN A 754 11.70 11.71 -12.57
N GLU A 755 11.35 13.00 -12.51
CA GLU A 755 9.96 13.45 -12.35
C GLU A 755 9.10 13.00 -13.54
N LEU A 756 9.59 13.12 -14.77
CA LEU A 756 8.88 12.62 -15.96
C LEU A 756 8.55 11.12 -15.88
N LEU A 757 9.47 10.30 -15.38
CA LEU A 757 9.21 8.87 -15.17
C LEU A 757 8.16 8.62 -14.07
N ARG A 758 8.13 9.44 -13.03
CA ARG A 758 7.07 9.38 -12.01
C ARG A 758 5.72 9.77 -12.61
N ASP A 759 5.66 10.83 -13.39
CA ASP A 759 4.44 11.27 -14.10
C ASP A 759 3.95 10.22 -15.10
N SER A 760 4.85 9.57 -15.85
CA SER A 760 4.50 8.47 -16.74
C SER A 760 3.86 7.29 -15.96
N ARG A 761 4.37 6.94 -14.79
CA ARG A 761 3.75 5.93 -13.92
C ARG A 761 2.35 6.32 -13.46
N ASP A 762 2.15 7.58 -13.07
CA ASP A 762 0.84 8.07 -12.67
C ASP A 762 -0.15 8.07 -13.86
N ARG A 763 0.31 8.34 -15.08
CA ARG A 763 -0.50 8.19 -16.30
C ARG A 763 -0.84 6.73 -16.59
N VAL A 764 0.11 5.81 -16.41
CA VAL A 764 -0.16 4.35 -16.54
C VAL A 764 -1.21 3.90 -15.52
N CYS A 765 -1.14 4.36 -14.26
CA CYS A 765 -2.18 4.10 -13.26
C CYS A 765 -3.54 4.70 -13.70
N SER A 766 -3.54 5.91 -14.27
CA SER A 766 -4.76 6.54 -14.77
C SER A 766 -5.37 5.76 -15.95
N LEU A 767 -4.56 5.21 -16.87
CA LEU A 767 -5.02 4.30 -17.92
C LEU A 767 -5.62 3.01 -17.34
N LEU A 768 -4.99 2.43 -16.32
CA LEU A 768 -5.51 1.25 -15.64
C LEU A 768 -6.85 1.53 -14.93
N ILE A 769 -7.03 2.74 -14.39
CA ILE A 769 -8.31 3.16 -13.79
C ILE A 769 -9.44 3.13 -14.83
N LEU A 770 -9.18 3.39 -16.11
CA LEU A 770 -10.20 3.39 -17.15
C LEU A 770 -10.70 1.98 -17.52
N CYS A 771 -9.89 0.92 -17.36
CA CYS A 771 -10.22 -0.44 -17.76
C CYS A 771 -10.25 -1.47 -16.62
N ALA A 772 -9.73 -1.14 -15.44
CA ALA A 772 -9.71 -2.02 -14.28
C ALA A 772 -10.47 -1.40 -13.08
N ASP A 773 -10.54 -2.10 -11.94
CA ASP A 773 -11.23 -1.61 -10.72
C ASP A 773 -10.55 -0.35 -10.15
N PRO A 774 -11.21 0.85 -10.17
CA PRO A 774 -10.59 2.10 -9.75
C PRO A 774 -10.16 2.13 -8.30
N SER A 775 -10.93 1.52 -7.42
CA SER A 775 -10.63 1.57 -5.98
C SER A 775 -9.30 0.88 -5.69
N LYS A 776 -9.12 -0.29 -6.27
CA LYS A 776 -7.90 -1.09 -6.12
C LYS A 776 -6.69 -0.46 -6.79
N ILE A 777 -6.89 0.14 -7.98
CA ILE A 777 -5.78 0.82 -8.67
C ILE A 777 -5.35 2.08 -7.91
N ARG A 778 -6.28 2.84 -7.32
CA ARG A 778 -5.94 4.00 -6.47
C ARG A 778 -5.16 3.61 -5.22
N ASP A 779 -5.55 2.51 -4.55
CA ASP A 779 -4.81 1.98 -3.41
C ASP A 779 -3.38 1.58 -3.82
N VAL A 780 -3.25 0.90 -4.95
CA VAL A 780 -1.95 0.55 -5.53
C VAL A 780 -1.12 1.78 -5.85
N GLN A 781 -1.70 2.80 -6.50
CA GLN A 781 -1.03 4.06 -6.80
C GLN A 781 -0.49 4.73 -5.53
N HIS A 782 -1.28 4.76 -4.46
CA HIS A 782 -0.84 5.28 -3.17
C HIS A 782 0.41 4.54 -2.63
N PHE A 783 0.42 3.20 -2.68
CA PHE A 783 1.56 2.40 -2.24
C PHE A 783 2.78 2.52 -3.17
N LEU A 784 2.58 2.71 -4.48
CA LEU A 784 3.67 2.94 -5.44
C LEU A 784 4.38 4.28 -5.21
N GLN A 785 3.70 5.27 -4.63
CA GLN A 785 4.27 6.58 -4.27
C GLN A 785 5.05 6.56 -2.95
N GLN A 786 4.93 5.49 -2.14
CA GLN A 786 5.69 5.37 -0.90
C GLN A 786 7.16 4.99 -1.18
N GLU A 787 8.09 5.56 -0.44
CA GLU A 787 9.54 5.28 -0.55
C GLU A 787 9.92 3.87 -0.07
N GLN A 788 9.02 3.18 0.65
CA GLN A 788 9.26 1.85 1.20
C GLN A 788 9.21 0.78 0.10
N THR A 789 10.35 0.14 -0.14
CA THR A 789 10.52 -0.92 -1.16
C THR A 789 9.52 -2.07 -0.99
N GLU A 790 9.13 -2.39 0.24
CA GLU A 790 8.21 -3.49 0.56
C GLU A 790 6.75 -3.15 0.23
N ALA A 791 6.29 -1.92 0.54
CA ALA A 791 4.95 -1.45 0.19
C ALA A 791 4.76 -1.44 -1.33
N ARG A 792 5.79 -0.99 -2.05
CA ARG A 792 5.82 -0.99 -3.51
C ARG A 792 5.80 -2.39 -4.12
N ALA A 793 6.59 -3.33 -3.59
CA ALA A 793 6.59 -4.72 -4.05
C ALA A 793 5.22 -5.37 -3.84
N THR A 794 4.56 -5.11 -2.72
CA THR A 794 3.20 -5.57 -2.42
C THR A 794 2.17 -4.98 -3.40
N ALA A 795 2.29 -3.70 -3.74
CA ALA A 795 1.41 -3.03 -4.70
C ALA A 795 1.54 -3.62 -6.12
N LEU A 796 2.77 -3.85 -6.58
CA LEU A 796 3.03 -4.49 -7.88
C LEU A 796 2.53 -5.93 -7.92
N GLU A 797 2.61 -6.65 -6.81
CA GLU A 797 2.07 -7.99 -6.67
C GLU A 797 0.54 -8.02 -6.72
N ALA A 798 -0.11 -7.03 -6.10
CA ALA A 798 -1.55 -6.86 -6.20
C ALA A 798 -1.98 -6.64 -7.66
N LEU A 799 -1.26 -5.80 -8.42
CA LEU A 799 -1.50 -5.61 -9.85
C LEU A 799 -1.30 -6.90 -10.65
N ASP A 800 -0.25 -7.65 -10.36
CA ASP A 800 0.01 -8.93 -11.05
C ASP A 800 -1.11 -9.96 -10.83
N THR A 801 -1.82 -9.90 -9.72
CA THR A 801 -2.96 -10.79 -9.46
C THR A 801 -4.28 -10.31 -10.09
N MET A 802 -4.44 -9.00 -10.28
CA MET A 802 -5.70 -8.38 -10.70
C MET A 802 -5.81 -8.14 -12.22
N LEU A 803 -4.69 -7.90 -12.89
CA LEU A 803 -4.69 -7.52 -14.30
C LEU A 803 -4.77 -8.73 -15.24
N SER A 804 -5.37 -8.53 -16.41
CA SER A 804 -5.35 -9.51 -17.50
C SER A 804 -3.92 -9.78 -18.00
N PRO A 805 -3.62 -10.93 -18.61
CA PRO A 805 -2.28 -11.25 -19.13
C PRO A 805 -1.75 -10.23 -20.15
N ARG A 806 -2.64 -9.54 -20.86
CA ARG A 806 -2.29 -8.50 -21.83
C ARG A 806 -1.91 -7.21 -21.13
N LEU A 807 -2.72 -6.71 -20.19
CA LEU A 807 -2.44 -5.53 -19.39
C LEU A 807 -1.17 -5.70 -18.54
N LYS A 808 -0.92 -6.90 -18.00
CA LYS A 808 0.34 -7.19 -17.29
C LYS A 808 1.56 -6.91 -18.16
N ARG A 809 1.56 -7.40 -19.41
CA ARG A 809 2.67 -7.18 -20.34
C ARG A 809 2.88 -5.73 -20.71
N ALA A 810 1.80 -4.95 -20.80
CA ALA A 810 1.86 -3.55 -21.17
C ALA A 810 2.22 -2.62 -19.99
N ALA A 811 1.60 -2.80 -18.82
CA ALA A 811 1.67 -1.85 -17.70
C ALA A 811 2.75 -2.20 -16.66
N LEU A 812 2.94 -3.49 -16.29
CA LEU A 812 3.84 -3.85 -15.19
C LEU A 812 5.30 -3.42 -15.43
N PRO A 813 5.91 -3.58 -16.62
CA PRO A 813 7.29 -3.14 -16.82
C PRO A 813 7.48 -1.65 -16.56
N LEU A 814 6.48 -0.82 -16.89
CA LEU A 814 6.51 0.64 -16.70
C LEU A 814 6.40 1.04 -15.22
N LEU A 815 5.67 0.26 -14.43
CA LEU A 815 5.49 0.50 -12.99
C LEU A 815 6.63 -0.08 -12.14
N GLU A 816 7.39 -1.04 -12.68
CA GLU A 816 8.51 -1.69 -12.00
C GLU A 816 9.78 -0.83 -11.99
N GLU A 817 10.04 -0.10 -13.06
CA GLU A 817 11.26 0.68 -13.24
C GLU A 817 11.27 1.88 -12.26
N THR A 818 12.27 1.93 -11.37
CA THR A 818 12.42 3.06 -10.43
C THR A 818 13.40 4.07 -10.98
N ALA A 819 12.97 5.30 -11.11
CA ALA A 819 13.80 6.42 -11.53
C ALA A 819 15.07 6.60 -10.67
N GLU A 820 14.99 6.24 -9.39
CA GLU A 820 16.08 6.37 -8.40
C GLU A 820 17.18 5.32 -8.57
N ASN A 821 16.85 4.14 -9.11
CA ASN A 821 17.78 3.03 -9.31
C ASN A 821 18.55 3.12 -10.65
N ILE A 822 18.23 4.08 -11.50
CA ILE A 822 18.90 4.25 -12.80
C ILE A 822 20.24 4.94 -12.57
N GLN A 823 21.31 4.13 -12.50
CA GLN A 823 22.67 4.63 -12.43
C GLN A 823 23.20 4.90 -13.85
N PRO A 824 24.06 5.92 -14.04
CA PRO A 824 24.79 6.07 -15.28
C PRO A 824 25.62 4.82 -15.55
N THR A 825 25.42 4.19 -16.68
CA THR A 825 26.06 2.92 -17.05
C THR A 825 27.18 3.11 -18.08
N LEU A 826 27.23 4.26 -18.73
CA LEU A 826 28.23 4.59 -19.74
C LEU A 826 29.30 5.51 -19.13
N PRO A 827 30.59 5.37 -19.56
CA PRO A 827 31.60 6.37 -19.25
C PRO A 827 31.14 7.74 -19.75
N GLU A 828 31.55 8.83 -19.09
CA GLU A 828 31.18 10.19 -19.49
C GLU A 828 31.45 10.39 -20.98
N ALA A 829 30.38 10.57 -21.74
CA ALA A 829 30.52 10.89 -23.17
C ALA A 829 31.21 12.25 -23.34
N PRO A 830 31.95 12.49 -24.42
CA PRO A 830 32.51 13.79 -24.72
C PRO A 830 31.44 14.90 -24.69
N PRO A 831 31.79 16.14 -24.30
CA PRO A 831 30.83 17.24 -24.20
C PRO A 831 30.00 17.46 -25.46
N GLU A 832 30.61 17.33 -26.63
CA GLU A 832 29.97 17.49 -27.95
C GLU A 832 28.84 16.46 -28.14
N VAL A 833 29.09 15.22 -27.80
CA VAL A 833 28.07 14.13 -27.88
C VAL A 833 26.92 14.38 -26.89
N GLN A 834 27.23 14.86 -25.69
CA GLN A 834 26.21 15.21 -24.69
C GLN A 834 25.33 16.38 -25.21
N ILE A 835 25.93 17.41 -25.77
CA ILE A 835 25.24 18.57 -26.37
C ILE A 835 24.29 18.12 -27.48
N GLU A 836 24.77 17.32 -28.41
CA GLU A 836 23.97 16.85 -29.56
C GLU A 836 22.79 16.00 -29.08
N ARG A 837 23.02 15.11 -28.10
CA ARG A 837 21.99 14.25 -27.52
C ARG A 837 20.91 15.04 -26.79
N ILE A 838 21.30 16.02 -25.95
CA ILE A 838 20.37 16.90 -25.26
C ILE A 838 19.56 17.71 -26.28
N ARG A 839 20.20 18.22 -27.33
CA ARG A 839 19.54 19.00 -28.37
C ARG A 839 18.53 18.14 -29.14
N SER A 840 18.96 17.01 -29.69
CA SER A 840 18.13 16.17 -30.56
C SER A 840 16.94 15.55 -29.84
N LEU A 841 17.12 15.09 -28.59
CA LEU A 841 16.10 14.34 -27.85
C LEU A 841 15.19 15.20 -26.98
N ILE A 842 15.63 16.38 -26.54
CA ILE A 842 14.87 17.21 -25.61
C ILE A 842 14.43 18.54 -26.27
N LEU A 843 15.28 19.18 -27.03
CA LEU A 843 14.97 20.50 -27.59
C LEU A 843 14.40 20.46 -29.00
N ASP A 844 14.95 19.61 -29.88
CA ASP A 844 14.56 19.55 -31.30
C ASP A 844 13.44 18.52 -31.56
N ALA A 845 13.31 17.51 -30.69
CA ALA A 845 12.22 16.56 -30.83
C ALA A 845 10.90 17.26 -30.65
N GLN A 846 9.94 16.98 -31.52
CA GLN A 846 8.49 17.27 -31.30
C GLN A 846 7.95 16.45 -30.12
N ALA A 847 8.78 16.17 -29.13
CA ALA A 847 8.45 15.41 -27.95
C ALA A 847 7.59 16.29 -27.02
N SER A 848 6.34 16.45 -27.40
CA SER A 848 5.30 17.20 -26.68
C SER A 848 5.10 16.75 -25.23
N LEU A 849 5.62 15.57 -24.85
CA LEU A 849 5.53 15.01 -23.49
C LEU A 849 6.70 15.41 -22.57
N MET A 850 7.76 16.06 -23.09
CA MET A 850 8.94 16.41 -22.29
C MET A 850 8.72 17.57 -21.31
N GLY A 851 7.63 18.31 -21.42
CA GLY A 851 7.29 19.41 -20.51
C GLY A 851 8.23 20.63 -20.58
N GLU A 852 7.77 21.79 -20.14
CA GLU A 852 8.55 23.03 -20.18
C GLU A 852 9.75 22.99 -19.22
N TRP A 853 9.59 22.41 -18.04
CA TRP A 853 10.63 22.33 -17.03
C TRP A 853 11.84 21.50 -17.49
N VAL A 854 11.61 20.35 -18.15
CA VAL A 854 12.71 19.54 -18.71
C VAL A 854 13.45 20.29 -19.82
N ARG A 855 12.73 20.99 -20.69
CA ARG A 855 13.36 21.83 -21.74
C ARG A 855 14.17 22.96 -21.12
N PHE A 856 13.65 23.54 -20.05
CA PHE A 856 14.34 24.61 -19.33
C PHE A 856 15.64 24.11 -18.68
N THR A 857 15.58 23.01 -17.94
CA THR A 857 16.77 22.40 -17.30
C THR A 857 17.77 21.85 -18.31
N ALA A 858 17.31 21.39 -19.49
CA ALA A 858 18.16 20.97 -20.58
C ALA A 858 18.96 22.15 -21.18
N ARG A 859 18.31 23.30 -21.41
CA ARG A 859 19.00 24.53 -21.86
C ARG A 859 20.02 24.99 -20.85
N TYR A 860 19.67 25.02 -19.58
CA TYR A 860 20.59 25.36 -18.50
C TYR A 860 21.82 24.42 -18.46
N THR A 861 21.59 23.12 -18.63
CA THR A 861 22.66 22.11 -18.67
C THR A 861 23.58 22.32 -19.89
N LEU A 862 23.03 22.66 -21.08
CA LEU A 862 23.79 22.96 -22.26
C LEU A 862 24.71 24.17 -22.06
N ASP A 863 24.23 25.23 -21.41
CA ASP A 863 25.03 26.43 -21.12
C ASP A 863 26.15 26.12 -20.14
N GLN A 864 25.90 25.30 -19.13
CA GLN A 864 26.95 24.83 -18.24
C GLN A 864 28.04 24.03 -18.97
N ILE A 865 27.67 23.14 -19.89
CA ILE A 865 28.62 22.32 -20.66
C ILE A 865 29.46 23.22 -21.62
N ARG A 866 28.88 24.26 -22.20
CA ARG A 866 29.56 25.19 -23.12
C ARG A 866 30.46 26.20 -22.43
N GLY A 867 30.39 26.31 -21.11
CA GLY A 867 31.17 27.28 -20.34
C GLY A 867 30.76 28.77 -20.54
N HIS A 868 29.63 29.02 -21.21
CA HIS A 868 29.09 30.34 -21.40
C HIS A 868 28.33 30.83 -20.17
N ARG A 869 28.97 31.65 -19.36
CA ARG A 869 28.33 32.34 -18.21
C ARG A 869 27.61 33.65 -18.58
N GLY A 870 27.40 33.95 -19.87
CA GLY A 870 27.27 35.32 -20.31
C GLY A 870 25.97 35.79 -20.93
N GLU A 871 25.12 35.04 -21.61
CA GLU A 871 24.04 35.65 -22.44
C GLU A 871 22.67 35.00 -22.39
N LEU A 872 22.46 33.85 -21.76
CA LEU A 872 21.10 33.34 -21.59
C LEU A 872 20.47 33.93 -20.35
N SER A 873 19.81 35.01 -20.67
CA SER A 873 18.78 35.74 -19.92
C SER A 873 18.82 35.64 -18.41
N ALA A 874 18.96 36.77 -17.79
CA ALA A 874 18.69 36.99 -16.33
C ALA A 874 17.43 36.24 -15.82
N ALA A 875 16.44 36.07 -16.69
CA ALA A 875 15.22 35.28 -16.41
C ALA A 875 15.46 33.78 -16.11
N MET A 876 16.55 33.17 -16.61
CA MET A 876 16.84 31.75 -16.31
C MET A 876 17.47 31.56 -14.94
N TYR A 877 18.35 32.45 -14.53
CA TYR A 877 18.95 32.45 -13.20
C TYR A 877 17.92 32.86 -12.13
N THR A 878 17.03 33.80 -12.46
CA THR A 878 15.94 34.23 -11.57
C THR A 878 14.89 33.16 -11.30
N THR A 879 14.85 32.08 -12.10
CA THR A 879 13.92 30.97 -11.85
C THR A 879 14.59 29.80 -11.11
N ILE A 880 15.85 29.48 -11.43
CA ILE A 880 16.54 28.31 -10.83
C ILE A 880 16.91 28.57 -9.37
N GLU A 881 17.43 29.76 -9.07
CA GLU A 881 17.84 30.10 -7.70
C GLU A 881 16.67 30.06 -6.70
N PRO A 882 15.49 30.63 -6.98
CA PRO A 882 14.31 30.44 -6.15
C PRO A 882 13.87 28.97 -6.02
N VAL A 883 13.92 28.15 -7.06
CA VAL A 883 13.59 26.72 -6.99
C VAL A 883 14.53 25.98 -6.03
N ILE A 884 15.84 26.28 -6.09
CA ILE A 884 16.82 25.70 -5.15
C ILE A 884 16.50 26.07 -3.71
N ILE A 885 16.16 27.34 -3.47
CA ILE A 885 15.83 27.87 -2.16
C ILE A 885 14.53 27.22 -1.68
N LEU A 886 13.47 27.23 -2.47
CA LEU A 886 12.19 26.60 -2.14
C LEU A 886 12.35 25.11 -1.80
N ARG A 887 13.11 24.36 -2.61
CA ARG A 887 13.37 22.93 -2.37
C ARG A 887 14.08 22.67 -1.04
N SER A 888 14.90 23.60 -0.59
CA SER A 888 15.62 23.47 0.68
C SER A 888 14.76 23.79 1.90
N VAL A 889 13.60 24.40 1.70
CA VAL A 889 12.64 24.75 2.75
C VAL A 889 11.75 23.55 3.07
N SER A 890 11.60 23.26 4.37
CA SER A 890 10.93 22.04 4.85
C SER A 890 9.52 21.81 4.33
N ILE A 891 8.71 22.87 4.15
CA ILE A 891 7.32 22.76 3.64
C ILE A 891 7.25 22.41 2.15
N PHE A 892 8.29 22.72 1.38
CA PHE A 892 8.37 22.43 -0.05
C PHE A 892 9.30 21.26 -0.39
N ALA A 893 9.98 20.67 0.57
CA ALA A 893 10.99 19.61 0.36
C ALA A 893 10.48 18.36 -0.39
N ARG A 894 9.16 18.14 -0.39
CA ARG A 894 8.50 17.03 -1.11
C ARG A 894 7.76 17.49 -2.37
N THR A 895 7.79 18.79 -2.70
CA THR A 895 7.13 19.34 -3.87
C THR A 895 8.05 19.13 -5.08
N PRO A 896 7.53 18.63 -6.24
CA PRO A 896 8.31 18.50 -7.47
C PRO A 896 8.93 19.82 -7.92
N ASP A 897 10.14 19.77 -8.48
CA ASP A 897 10.87 20.96 -8.96
C ASP A 897 10.10 21.70 -10.08
N SER A 898 9.35 20.96 -10.90
CA SER A 898 8.44 21.52 -11.92
C SER A 898 7.35 22.42 -11.32
N ILE A 899 6.80 22.06 -10.16
CA ILE A 899 5.81 22.86 -9.43
C ILE A 899 6.49 24.04 -8.73
N LEU A 900 7.67 23.85 -8.16
CA LEU A 900 8.45 24.93 -7.56
C LEU A 900 8.82 26.01 -8.58
N ALA A 901 9.06 25.63 -9.82
CA ALA A 901 9.29 26.56 -10.93
C ALA A 901 8.03 27.38 -11.32
N GLU A 902 6.82 26.82 -11.11
CA GLU A 902 5.57 27.59 -11.27
C GLU A 902 5.36 28.59 -10.10
N ILE A 903 5.86 28.28 -8.89
CA ILE A 903 5.77 29.12 -7.69
C ILE A 903 6.79 30.26 -7.73
N ALA A 904 8.01 30.00 -8.21
CA ALA A 904 9.12 30.94 -8.16
C ALA A 904 8.80 32.37 -8.69
N PRO A 905 8.07 32.54 -9.82
CA PRO A 905 7.69 33.86 -10.31
C PRO A 905 6.66 34.61 -9.47
N MET A 906 6.00 33.94 -8.53
CA MET A 906 4.97 34.50 -7.66
C MET A 906 5.53 35.03 -6.33
N LEU A 907 6.80 34.75 -6.04
CA LEU A 907 7.47 35.23 -4.85
C LEU A 907 7.85 36.70 -4.99
N THR A 908 7.58 37.48 -3.97
CA THR A 908 8.08 38.85 -3.88
C THR A 908 9.33 38.90 -3.00
N GLU A 909 10.32 39.65 -3.43
CA GLU A 909 11.55 39.85 -2.65
C GLU A 909 11.39 41.01 -1.69
N ARG A 910 11.86 40.84 -0.43
CA ARG A 910 11.91 41.87 0.59
C ARG A 910 13.24 41.82 1.30
N THR A 911 13.83 42.95 1.58
CA THR A 911 15.05 43.08 2.38
C THR A 911 14.74 43.76 3.72
N ALA A 912 15.39 43.34 4.80
CA ALA A 912 15.30 43.92 6.12
C ALA A 912 16.72 44.22 6.66
N GLY A 913 16.94 45.41 7.16
CA GLY A 913 18.18 45.80 7.83
C GLY A 913 18.28 45.29 9.27
N PRO A 914 19.47 45.29 9.88
CA PRO A 914 19.60 44.92 11.28
C PRO A 914 18.72 45.79 12.20
N GLY A 915 17.90 45.13 13.04
CA GLY A 915 16.95 45.81 13.94
C GLY A 915 15.57 46.07 13.35
N ASP A 916 15.35 45.85 12.02
CA ASP A 916 14.04 46.02 11.40
C ASP A 916 13.08 44.97 11.90
N ILE A 917 11.86 45.39 12.25
CA ILE A 917 10.76 44.52 12.64
C ILE A 917 10.02 44.08 11.36
N VAL A 918 10.10 42.77 11.05
CA VAL A 918 9.44 42.18 9.88
C VAL A 918 7.99 41.85 10.20
N ILE A 919 7.72 41.34 11.40
CA ILE A 919 6.39 41.00 11.92
C ILE A 919 6.27 41.53 13.36
N ARG A 920 5.09 42.09 13.71
CA ARG A 920 4.79 42.49 15.12
C ARG A 920 3.75 41.55 15.72
N GLN A 921 3.95 41.15 16.95
CA GLN A 921 2.99 40.36 17.72
C GLN A 921 1.64 41.10 17.83
N GLY A 922 0.53 40.39 17.59
CA GLY A 922 -0.81 40.92 17.66
C GLY A 922 -1.34 41.60 16.38
N GLU A 923 -0.49 41.87 15.39
CA GLU A 923 -0.94 42.38 14.08
C GLU A 923 -1.60 41.22 13.28
N ILE A 924 -2.63 41.55 12.50
CA ILE A 924 -3.22 40.62 11.53
C ILE A 924 -2.31 40.60 10.30
N GLY A 925 -1.88 39.44 9.88
CA GLY A 925 -1.02 39.32 8.71
C GLY A 925 -1.26 38.02 7.96
N ASP A 926 -1.11 38.07 6.65
CA ASP A 926 -1.44 37.06 5.66
C ASP A 926 -0.25 36.59 4.84
N GLN A 927 0.99 36.87 5.30
CA GLN A 927 2.22 36.58 4.56
C GLN A 927 3.07 35.51 5.25
N LEU A 928 3.62 34.61 4.44
CA LEU A 928 4.66 33.65 4.77
C LEU A 928 6.00 34.23 4.32
N TYR A 929 7.01 34.11 5.14
CA TYR A 929 8.37 34.56 4.87
C TYR A 929 9.35 33.39 4.83
N ILE A 930 10.24 33.40 3.82
CA ILE A 930 11.33 32.43 3.65
C ILE A 930 12.65 33.21 3.71
N ILE A 931 13.53 32.85 4.61
CA ILE A 931 14.85 33.47 4.72
C ILE A 931 15.75 32.95 3.61
N VAL A 932 16.09 33.81 2.67
CA VAL A 932 17.04 33.50 1.58
C VAL A 932 18.45 33.55 2.16
N HIS A 933 18.82 34.71 2.71
CA HIS A 933 20.05 34.94 3.44
C HIS A 933 19.79 35.85 4.62
N GLY A 934 20.39 35.55 5.75
CA GLY A 934 20.28 36.39 6.93
C GLY A 934 19.88 35.63 8.19
N GLU A 935 19.47 36.41 9.21
CA GLU A 935 19.09 35.84 10.49
C GLU A 935 18.06 36.73 11.17
N VAL A 936 17.01 36.12 11.69
CA VAL A 936 15.94 36.83 12.42
C VAL A 936 15.74 36.22 13.80
N GLN A 937 15.34 37.06 14.75
CA GLN A 937 15.00 36.70 16.13
C GLN A 937 13.47 36.71 16.30
N VAL A 938 12.94 35.63 16.89
CA VAL A 938 11.52 35.47 17.20
C VAL A 938 11.31 35.73 18.71
N MET A 939 10.41 36.65 19.04
CA MET A 939 10.14 37.06 20.42
C MET A 939 8.66 37.08 20.76
N ILE A 940 8.30 36.63 21.96
CA ILE A 940 6.96 36.80 22.54
C ILE A 940 7.09 37.74 23.74
N GLY A 941 6.49 38.93 23.62
CA GLY A 941 6.75 40.02 24.56
C GLY A 941 8.25 40.39 24.57
N ALA A 942 8.91 40.36 25.74
CA ALA A 942 10.33 40.59 25.89
C ALA A 942 11.21 39.31 25.85
N LYS A 943 10.61 38.11 25.71
CA LYS A 943 11.31 36.83 25.75
C LYS A 943 11.68 36.36 24.36
N VAL A 944 12.96 36.10 24.13
CA VAL A 944 13.44 35.45 22.91
C VAL A 944 13.06 33.99 22.97
N ILE A 945 12.34 33.51 21.91
CA ILE A 945 11.89 32.14 21.80
C ILE A 945 12.82 31.34 20.87
N ASN A 946 13.22 31.95 19.74
CA ASN A 946 14.06 31.26 18.77
C ASN A 946 14.82 32.26 17.89
N THR A 947 15.88 31.76 17.25
CA THR A 947 16.62 32.48 16.20
C THR A 947 16.58 31.62 14.94
N LEU A 948 16.18 32.21 13.82
CA LEU A 948 16.00 31.54 12.54
C LEU A 948 17.02 32.10 11.54
N GLY A 949 17.76 31.20 10.89
CA GLY A 949 18.73 31.49 9.84
C GLY A 949 18.28 31.13 8.45
N ASP A 950 19.24 31.13 7.52
CA ASP A 950 19.03 30.79 6.08
C ASP A 950 18.12 29.56 5.89
N ARG A 951 17.22 29.62 4.91
CA ARG A 951 16.27 28.56 4.52
C ARG A 951 15.20 28.21 5.56
N SER A 952 15.13 28.97 6.64
CA SER A 952 14.05 28.87 7.62
C SER A 952 12.82 29.66 7.15
N ILE A 953 11.65 29.28 7.70
CA ILE A 953 10.37 29.95 7.44
C ILE A 953 9.79 30.48 8.73
N PHE A 954 9.02 31.56 8.62
CA PHE A 954 8.20 32.11 9.69
C PHE A 954 6.92 32.76 9.13
N GLY A 955 5.92 32.93 9.99
CA GLY A 955 4.63 33.46 9.60
C GLY A 955 3.67 32.44 8.97
N GLU A 956 4.02 31.16 8.96
CA GLU A 956 3.24 30.09 8.36
C GLU A 956 1.88 29.87 9.03
N MET A 957 1.76 30.11 10.35
CA MET A 957 0.50 29.91 11.05
C MET A 957 -0.59 30.88 10.58
N ALA A 958 -0.26 32.15 10.42
CA ALA A 958 -1.20 33.18 10.01
C ALA A 958 -1.62 33.07 8.52
N VAL A 959 -0.81 32.40 7.69
CA VAL A 959 -1.16 32.14 6.29
C VAL A 959 -2.15 30.98 6.20
N LEU A 960 -2.08 30.02 7.12
CA LEU A 960 -2.99 28.85 7.14
C LEU A 960 -4.29 29.14 7.89
N ASP A 961 -4.22 29.94 8.95
CA ASP A 961 -5.35 30.39 9.76
C ASP A 961 -5.21 31.89 10.05
N PRO A 962 -6.08 32.74 9.49
CA PRO A 962 -6.03 34.20 9.70
C PRO A 962 -6.25 34.57 11.17
N ALA A 963 -5.19 34.54 11.94
CA ALA A 963 -5.17 34.90 13.35
C ALA A 963 -4.11 35.99 13.60
N PRO A 964 -4.22 36.76 14.69
CA PRO A 964 -3.18 37.71 15.07
C PRO A 964 -1.81 37.02 15.22
N ARG A 965 -0.76 37.67 14.76
CA ARG A 965 0.62 37.20 14.84
C ARG A 965 1.00 36.81 16.27
N THR A 966 1.49 35.60 16.47
CA THR A 966 1.81 35.07 17.80
C THR A 966 3.10 35.60 18.38
N ALA A 967 4.01 36.14 17.54
CA ALA A 967 5.33 36.61 17.93
C ALA A 967 5.79 37.82 17.10
N THR A 968 6.69 38.59 17.64
CA THR A 968 7.46 39.63 16.93
C THR A 968 8.70 39.01 16.31
N VAL A 969 9.00 39.33 15.06
CA VAL A 969 10.18 38.87 14.32
C VAL A 969 11.01 40.06 13.89
N THR A 970 12.28 40.09 14.33
CA THR A 970 13.19 41.20 14.10
C THR A 970 14.45 40.69 13.41
N ALA A 971 14.94 41.38 12.39
CA ALA A 971 16.17 41.04 11.71
C ALA A 971 17.39 41.32 12.59
N LEU A 972 18.26 40.34 12.78
CA LEU A 972 19.52 40.52 13.53
C LEU A 972 20.67 41.06 12.67
N ARG A 973 20.62 40.78 11.36
CA ARG A 973 21.55 41.24 10.36
C ARG A 973 20.81 41.55 9.06
N HIS A 974 21.50 42.06 8.07
CA HIS A 974 20.91 42.31 6.75
C HIS A 974 20.30 40.97 6.25
N THR A 975 18.99 40.96 6.05
CA THR A 975 18.21 39.72 5.76
C THR A 975 17.42 39.90 4.49
N GLN A 976 17.60 38.97 3.55
CA GLN A 976 16.86 38.86 2.31
C GLN A 976 15.77 37.81 2.47
N LEU A 977 14.54 38.15 2.12
CA LEU A 977 13.33 37.33 2.33
C LEU A 977 12.60 37.15 1.00
N PHE A 978 12.12 35.91 0.75
CA PHE A 978 11.00 35.69 -0.15
C PHE A 978 9.69 35.75 0.63
N VAL A 979 8.72 36.41 0.06
CA VAL A 979 7.39 36.60 0.65
C VAL A 979 6.37 35.92 -0.23
N LEU A 980 5.50 35.12 0.37
CA LEU A 980 4.37 34.46 -0.26
C LEU A 980 3.09 34.85 0.50
N ASP A 981 2.15 35.47 -0.18
CA ASP A 981 0.87 35.83 0.40
C ASP A 981 -0.11 34.65 0.49
N GLN A 982 -1.08 34.79 1.39
CA GLN A 982 -2.08 33.75 1.67
C GLN A 982 -2.89 33.40 0.41
N THR A 983 -3.35 34.37 -0.34
CA THR A 983 -4.16 34.15 -1.54
C THR A 983 -3.40 33.31 -2.56
N THR A 984 -2.16 33.66 -2.84
CA THR A 984 -1.26 32.90 -3.74
C THR A 984 -1.03 31.49 -3.23
N LEU A 985 -0.82 31.30 -1.92
CA LEU A 985 -0.63 29.97 -1.33
C LEU A 985 -1.90 29.10 -1.45
N TYR A 986 -3.07 29.63 -1.17
CA TYR A 986 -4.34 28.91 -1.27
C TYR A 986 -4.68 28.56 -2.72
N ASP A 987 -4.39 29.45 -3.66
CA ASP A 987 -4.54 29.18 -5.09
C ASP A 987 -3.65 28.06 -5.56
N LEU A 988 -2.37 28.08 -5.10
CA LEU A 988 -1.42 27.01 -5.36
C LEU A 988 -1.87 25.67 -4.76
N ILE A 989 -2.36 25.65 -3.52
CA ILE A 989 -2.89 24.45 -2.86
C ILE A 989 -4.12 23.92 -3.62
N SER A 990 -5.01 24.81 -4.05
CA SER A 990 -6.20 24.43 -4.81
C SER A 990 -5.86 23.84 -6.17
N ALA A 991 -4.86 24.41 -6.84
CA ALA A 991 -4.36 23.92 -8.12
C ALA A 991 -3.49 22.64 -7.99
N ARG A 992 -2.77 22.50 -6.86
CA ARG A 992 -1.76 21.48 -6.59
C ARG A 992 -1.88 20.93 -5.16
N PRO A 993 -2.79 19.97 -4.91
CA PRO A 993 -2.98 19.39 -3.57
C PRO A 993 -1.72 18.75 -2.94
N GLU A 994 -0.69 18.49 -3.76
CA GLU A 994 0.60 17.95 -3.33
C GLU A 994 1.30 18.90 -2.35
N ILE A 995 1.16 20.22 -2.54
CA ILE A 995 1.70 21.27 -1.66
C ILE A 995 1.09 21.14 -0.26
N LEU A 996 -0.23 20.94 -0.18
CA LEU A 996 -0.93 20.75 1.09
C LEU A 996 -0.40 19.54 1.87
N ARG A 997 -0.13 18.44 1.19
CA ARG A 997 0.46 17.25 1.83
C ARG A 997 1.84 17.54 2.41
N GLY A 998 2.66 18.32 1.73
CA GLY A 998 3.98 18.77 2.21
C GLY A 998 3.85 19.59 3.49
N ILE A 999 2.98 20.59 3.47
CA ILE A 999 2.69 21.46 4.62
C ILE A 999 2.18 20.65 5.81
N MET A 1000 1.16 19.79 5.61
CA MET A 1000 0.62 18.95 6.67
C MET A 1000 1.66 18.00 7.25
N GLY A 1001 2.53 17.44 6.42
CA GLY A 1001 3.62 16.58 6.88
C GLY A 1001 4.57 17.29 7.84
N VAL A 1002 4.91 18.54 7.56
CA VAL A 1002 5.79 19.36 8.42
C VAL A 1002 5.08 19.76 9.72
N LEU A 1003 3.80 20.15 9.65
CA LEU A 1003 3.03 20.50 10.84
C LEU A 1003 2.89 19.31 11.79
N VAL A 1004 2.57 18.13 11.26
CA VAL A 1004 2.49 16.89 12.05
C VAL A 1004 3.85 16.53 12.67
N ALA A 1005 4.95 16.73 11.95
CA ALA A 1005 6.29 16.50 12.48
C ALA A 1005 6.63 17.45 13.64
N ARG A 1006 6.28 18.76 13.52
CA ARG A 1006 6.44 19.76 14.59
C ARG A 1006 5.60 19.42 15.82
N LEU A 1007 4.33 19.03 15.63
CA LEU A 1007 3.45 18.61 16.73
C LEU A 1007 3.99 17.36 17.47
N ARG A 1008 4.51 16.39 16.75
CA ARG A 1008 5.13 15.21 17.35
C ARG A 1008 6.39 15.56 18.16
N HIS A 1009 7.20 16.48 17.67
CA HIS A 1009 8.38 16.95 18.38
C HIS A 1009 8.00 17.67 19.68
N GLN A 1010 7.01 18.56 19.64
CA GLN A 1010 6.51 19.27 20.83
C GLN A 1010 5.85 18.30 21.85
N SER A 1011 5.07 17.33 21.40
CA SER A 1011 4.49 16.29 22.28
C SER A 1011 5.55 15.40 22.91
N GLY A 1012 6.65 15.12 22.19
CA GLY A 1012 7.80 14.37 22.72
C GLY A 1012 8.62 15.14 23.74
N GLU A 1013 8.71 16.47 23.62
CA GLU A 1013 9.36 17.31 24.62
C GLU A 1013 8.49 17.51 25.88
N MET A 1014 7.18 17.67 25.76
CA MET A 1014 6.28 17.72 26.91
C MET A 1014 6.29 16.40 27.69
N GLY A 1015 6.29 15.26 27.05
CA GLY A 1015 6.40 13.95 27.71
C GLY A 1015 7.77 13.69 28.38
N ARG A 1016 8.81 14.47 28.04
CA ARG A 1016 10.12 14.45 28.75
C ARG A 1016 10.20 15.42 29.93
N LEU A 1017 9.32 16.41 29.99
CA LEU A 1017 9.22 17.36 31.09
C LEU A 1017 8.26 16.91 32.20
N GLU A 1018 7.38 15.95 31.90
CA GLU A 1018 6.44 15.35 32.88
C GLU A 1018 6.94 14.01 33.45
N GLY A 1019 8.04 13.44 32.96
CA GLY A 1019 8.71 12.24 33.48
C GLY A 1019 10.07 12.59 34.13
#